data_538cff79b0efe8f1addceeb3b61ecc34
#
_entry.id   538cff79b0efe8f1addceeb3b61ecc34
#
_cell.length_a   1.000
_cell.length_b   1.000
_cell.length_c   1.000
_cell.angle_alpha   90.00
_cell.angle_beta   90.00
_cell.angle_gamma   90.00
#
_symmetry.space_group_name_H-M   'P 1'
#
loop_
_entity.id
_entity.type
_entity.pdbx_description
1 polymer ?
#
loop_
_entity_poly.entity_id
_entity_poly.type
_entity_poly.pdbx_seq_one_letter_code
_entity_poly.pdbx_strand_id
1 'polypeptide(L)'
;MTAVVEKCISRARNKTKLELDAFYDGLLNILSSSQPSDKDKGDCLNDLRRLLFYLTCTKHRRRLPQHLVDKLKCLMTEKDHVILGGVKGSILCSAILQEYAPTEQVVIETFNPPVYLKQVPFILPVLMNQGDIVGHTEMLVSHMVRWVSTVGFDADVQARALGCLVSLATLNRSLLSGEQVYVVSSQISDWLTQASINQAPNPNTRQSKSKKTEQVTEIDGSACQEFFTFLSLSQYYSQDQLLNIHSFSCLRSWLLTTHFSSTEGNLTPSSSGSGSSGALSPESSRSQLMTSGSFATKARQVLVDKACEYGLRVIDQCERRPLKTQDQDLIQASLIEAVSLLDVLCSLDSALVAKIFPAIKGLYSHLSEDYLYPRVLLTLLQFFIHHIEMVVYEPMPAFEHFFGEILATRYNDPSVAFDTVMFCQENLHKLCMETDILEKFFPNLLKILAWNPRTFLTEFLDIVPAMISPRTTIEMLHLLLDLPCKTIALEASQQSQRLVTQQSSDNYLMPEPNVRLSACVDAYKNPKHKPWFNFILRRQSGQGDTISKLGFLHQLLSDTSSYPRVVPVSQAVPLLLRLYFQTVLSNADNALLCQLVPVMLERAGLLFGIPSFRKEVHKVLAEELLALFKQCPSLIMDLKSELLDFIGALRNIDNKEDFFAHVVWIVGDYTSTAYDSRCNTQVIIKFYEALETLLYEVSALVQSSSIGRIPYSARLLTVCMTALAKLASRCQDLIPRVLLCLTKVSQQQMRSCIEDEQKKALMDRASELIDVLKLPDVASAILSPACEIEDGHWHQDVNTSVPSLLQSIYHIVQHGI
;
A
#
# COMPACT_ATOMS: atom_id res chain seq x y z
N MET A 1 -15.00 -4.24 15.58
CA MET A 1 -13.76 -5.02 15.68
C MET A 1 -12.51 -4.17 15.45
N THR A 2 -12.45 -3.35 14.43
CA THR A 2 -11.30 -2.49 14.08
C THR A 2 -10.82 -1.58 15.19
N ALA A 3 -11.72 -0.86 15.88
CA ALA A 3 -11.36 0.04 16.99
C ALA A 3 -10.72 -0.68 18.20
N VAL A 4 -11.14 -1.91 18.48
CA VAL A 4 -10.55 -2.73 19.55
C VAL A 4 -9.15 -3.19 19.14
N VAL A 5 -8.97 -3.62 17.90
CA VAL A 5 -7.68 -4.04 17.35
C VAL A 5 -6.70 -2.86 17.31
N GLU A 6 -7.12 -1.69 16.83
CA GLU A 6 -6.29 -0.47 16.83
C GLU A 6 -5.85 -0.07 18.25
N LYS A 7 -6.76 -0.16 19.23
CA LYS A 7 -6.45 0.11 20.64
C LYS A 7 -5.44 -0.91 21.20
N CYS A 8 -5.58 -2.17 20.84
CA CYS A 8 -4.62 -3.22 21.21
C CYS A 8 -3.25 -3.00 20.57
N ILE A 9 -3.21 -2.64 19.28
CA ILE A 9 -1.97 -2.32 18.56
C ILE A 9 -1.27 -1.10 19.19
N SER A 10 -2.01 -0.04 19.49
CA SER A 10 -1.46 1.15 20.16
C SER A 10 -0.89 0.81 21.53
N ARG A 11 -1.59 0.01 22.32
CA ARG A 11 -1.08 -0.47 23.62
C ARG A 11 0.19 -1.33 23.48
N ALA A 12 0.24 -2.22 22.50
CA ALA A 12 1.41 -3.05 22.26
C ALA A 12 2.65 -2.21 21.88
N ARG A 13 2.46 -1.19 21.04
CA ARG A 13 3.54 -0.28 20.62
C ARG A 13 4.08 0.63 21.71
N ASN A 14 3.23 0.99 22.68
CA ASN A 14 3.58 1.94 23.73
C ASN A 14 4.15 1.27 25.00
N LYS A 15 4.24 -0.07 25.06
CA LYS A 15 4.84 -0.76 26.20
C LYS A 15 6.32 -0.43 26.33
N THR A 16 6.74 -0.13 27.56
CA THR A 16 8.15 0.11 27.89
C THR A 16 8.94 -1.20 27.91
N LYS A 17 10.27 -1.10 27.78
CA LYS A 17 11.14 -2.28 27.86
C LYS A 17 10.98 -3.02 29.19
N LEU A 18 10.91 -2.29 30.31
CA LEU A 18 10.74 -2.86 31.65
C LEU A 18 9.43 -3.65 31.81
N GLU A 19 8.32 -3.14 31.25
CA GLU A 19 7.03 -3.83 31.29
C GLU A 19 7.03 -5.11 30.46
N LEU A 20 7.83 -5.16 29.40
CA LEU A 20 7.97 -6.36 28.58
C LEU A 20 8.88 -7.39 29.23
N ASP A 21 9.99 -6.95 29.81
CA ASP A 21 10.90 -7.85 30.52
C ASP A 21 10.15 -8.52 31.70
N ALA A 22 9.38 -7.75 32.46
CA ALA A 22 8.52 -8.29 33.51
C ALA A 22 7.44 -9.28 33.01
N PHE A 23 6.89 -9.00 31.82
CA PHE A 23 5.95 -9.91 31.16
C PHE A 23 6.61 -11.21 30.72
N TYR A 24 7.83 -11.13 30.16
CA TYR A 24 8.60 -12.31 29.73
C TYR A 24 9.01 -13.18 30.90
N ASP A 25 9.46 -12.58 32.01
CA ASP A 25 9.81 -13.29 33.25
C ASP A 25 8.57 -13.96 33.87
N GLY A 26 7.44 -13.27 33.90
CA GLY A 26 6.17 -13.85 34.35
C GLY A 26 5.74 -15.06 33.52
N LEU A 27 5.81 -14.94 32.18
CA LEU A 27 5.50 -16.04 31.27
C LEU A 27 6.46 -17.23 31.44
N LEU A 28 7.77 -16.95 31.56
CA LEU A 28 8.79 -17.99 31.75
C LEU A 28 8.56 -18.76 33.08
N ASN A 29 8.19 -18.07 34.16
CA ASN A 29 7.89 -18.71 35.43
C ASN A 29 6.69 -19.66 35.35
N ILE A 30 5.62 -19.26 34.63
CA ILE A 30 4.45 -20.11 34.40
C ILE A 30 4.83 -21.33 33.54
N LEU A 31 5.60 -21.12 32.48
CA LEU A 31 6.05 -22.20 31.57
C LEU A 31 7.04 -23.18 32.23
N SER A 32 7.71 -22.77 33.30
CA SER A 32 8.68 -23.59 34.01
C SER A 32 8.08 -24.39 35.19
N SER A 33 6.81 -24.13 35.55
CA SER A 33 6.14 -24.84 36.64
C SER A 33 5.85 -26.31 36.26
N SER A 34 6.19 -27.23 37.16
CA SER A 34 6.12 -28.70 36.90
C SER A 34 4.68 -29.25 36.87
N GLN A 35 3.72 -28.58 37.51
CA GLN A 35 2.30 -28.95 37.53
C GLN A 35 1.41 -27.72 37.62
N PRO A 36 1.13 -27.05 36.45
CA PRO A 36 0.24 -25.90 36.47
C PRO A 36 -1.22 -26.34 36.69
N SER A 37 -1.97 -25.57 37.46
CA SER A 37 -3.42 -25.74 37.61
C SER A 37 -4.12 -25.47 36.26
N ASP A 38 -5.37 -25.95 36.10
CA ASP A 38 -6.12 -25.69 34.86
C ASP A 38 -6.38 -24.20 34.58
N LYS A 39 -6.42 -23.38 35.62
CA LYS A 39 -6.46 -21.92 35.52
C LYS A 39 -5.15 -21.37 35.00
N ASP A 40 -4.00 -21.85 35.48
CA ASP A 40 -2.68 -21.41 35.04
C ASP A 40 -2.43 -21.78 33.57
N LYS A 41 -2.95 -22.93 33.09
CA LYS A 41 -2.90 -23.33 31.69
C LYS A 41 -3.70 -22.35 30.78
N GLY A 42 -4.88 -21.94 31.23
CA GLY A 42 -5.71 -20.96 30.53
C GLY A 42 -5.04 -19.59 30.45
N ASP A 43 -4.47 -19.13 31.56
CA ASP A 43 -3.74 -17.86 31.64
C ASP A 43 -2.47 -17.90 30.77
N CYS A 44 -1.73 -19.01 30.79
CA CYS A 44 -0.57 -19.21 29.94
C CYS A 44 -0.90 -19.14 28.44
N LEU A 45 -1.98 -19.80 27.98
CA LEU A 45 -2.42 -19.72 26.60
C LEU A 45 -2.80 -18.29 26.19
N ASN A 46 -3.44 -17.54 27.10
CA ASN A 46 -3.76 -16.14 26.84
C ASN A 46 -2.51 -15.26 26.76
N ASP A 47 -1.52 -15.52 27.59
CA ASP A 47 -0.25 -14.79 27.57
C ASP A 47 0.60 -15.14 26.35
N LEU A 48 0.60 -16.39 25.88
CA LEU A 48 1.19 -16.77 24.59
C LEU A 48 0.50 -16.06 23.39
N ARG A 49 -0.83 -15.94 23.42
CA ARG A 49 -1.55 -15.14 22.40
C ARG A 49 -1.16 -13.67 22.45
N ARG A 50 -0.99 -13.10 23.65
CA ARG A 50 -0.52 -11.71 23.81
C ARG A 50 0.91 -11.55 23.29
N LEU A 51 1.78 -12.52 23.55
CA LEU A 51 3.15 -12.51 23.04
C LEU A 51 3.19 -12.54 21.52
N LEU A 52 2.45 -13.45 20.89
CA LEU A 52 2.33 -13.51 19.43
C LEU A 52 1.84 -12.17 18.87
N PHE A 53 0.80 -11.60 19.48
CA PHE A 53 0.27 -10.30 19.10
C PHE A 53 1.30 -9.16 19.22
N TYR A 54 2.11 -9.13 20.30
CA TYR A 54 3.18 -8.15 20.47
C TYR A 54 4.27 -8.28 19.40
N LEU A 55 4.69 -9.50 19.07
CA LEU A 55 5.69 -9.74 18.02
C LEU A 55 5.17 -9.29 16.65
N THR A 56 3.97 -9.72 16.27
CA THR A 56 3.35 -9.36 14.99
C THR A 56 3.17 -7.84 14.82
N CYS A 57 2.72 -7.15 15.90
CA CYS A 57 2.48 -5.70 15.84
C CYS A 57 3.74 -4.84 15.92
N THR A 58 4.82 -5.34 16.54
CA THR A 58 6.06 -4.57 16.75
C THR A 58 7.15 -4.92 15.75
N LYS A 59 6.98 -5.98 14.95
CA LYS A 59 7.90 -6.45 13.90
C LYS A 59 9.37 -6.29 14.30
N HIS A 60 9.87 -7.22 15.10
CA HIS A 60 11.30 -7.33 15.43
C HIS A 60 11.95 -6.18 16.23
N ARG A 61 11.21 -5.17 16.63
CA ARG A 61 11.78 -4.09 17.45
C ARG A 61 12.21 -4.52 18.85
N ARG A 62 11.73 -5.71 19.32
CA ARG A 62 11.94 -6.20 20.68
C ARG A 62 12.34 -7.67 20.63
N ARG A 63 13.57 -7.94 21.03
CA ARG A 63 14.14 -9.29 21.07
C ARG A 63 13.55 -10.09 22.23
N LEU A 64 13.23 -11.36 21.99
CA LEU A 64 12.86 -12.30 23.04
C LEU A 64 14.11 -12.72 23.85
N PRO A 65 13.99 -12.90 25.17
CA PRO A 65 15.05 -13.50 25.98
C PRO A 65 15.34 -14.92 25.51
N GLN A 66 16.64 -15.29 25.41
CA GLN A 66 17.06 -16.62 24.91
C GLN A 66 16.43 -17.77 25.70
N HIS A 67 16.34 -17.63 27.02
CA HIS A 67 15.69 -18.65 27.88
C HIS A 67 14.22 -18.89 27.55
N LEU A 68 13.50 -17.85 27.14
CA LEU A 68 12.11 -17.98 26.71
C LEU A 68 12.03 -18.69 25.33
N VAL A 69 12.92 -18.35 24.41
CA VAL A 69 13.02 -19.02 23.10
C VAL A 69 13.32 -20.52 23.27
N ASP A 70 14.30 -20.87 24.10
CA ASP A 70 14.65 -22.26 24.38
C ASP A 70 13.50 -23.04 25.03
N LYS A 71 12.76 -22.39 25.95
CA LYS A 71 11.57 -23.01 26.54
C LYS A 71 10.43 -23.20 25.54
N LEU A 72 10.18 -22.24 24.65
CA LEU A 72 9.20 -22.36 23.57
C LEU A 72 9.55 -23.50 22.60
N LYS A 73 10.85 -23.68 22.26
CA LYS A 73 11.34 -24.81 21.47
C LYS A 73 11.04 -26.15 22.14
N CYS A 74 11.41 -26.28 23.42
CA CYS A 74 11.11 -27.48 24.19
C CYS A 74 9.63 -27.83 24.19
N LEU A 75 8.76 -26.86 24.49
CA LEU A 75 7.30 -27.04 24.54
C LEU A 75 6.70 -27.40 23.18
N MET A 76 7.30 -26.98 22.10
CA MET A 76 6.88 -27.36 20.74
C MET A 76 7.23 -28.81 20.44
N THR A 77 8.34 -29.33 21.00
CA THR A 77 8.87 -30.66 20.69
C THR A 77 8.60 -31.73 21.76
N GLU A 78 8.18 -31.38 22.96
CA GLU A 78 7.90 -32.30 24.05
C GLU A 78 6.71 -33.24 23.76
N LYS A 79 6.86 -34.54 24.18
CA LYS A 79 5.83 -35.57 23.98
C LYS A 79 4.57 -35.36 24.82
N ASP A 80 4.72 -34.75 26.00
CA ASP A 80 3.62 -34.57 26.93
C ASP A 80 3.06 -33.15 26.82
N HIS A 81 2.05 -33.00 26.00
CA HIS A 81 1.29 -31.76 25.80
C HIS A 81 0.42 -31.36 27.00
N VAL A 82 0.53 -32.05 28.13
CA VAL A 82 -0.33 -31.87 29.28
C VAL A 82 -0.18 -30.48 29.90
N ILE A 83 1.00 -29.88 29.76
CA ILE A 83 1.33 -28.58 30.39
C ILE A 83 0.59 -27.41 29.73
N LEU A 84 0.38 -27.45 28.41
CA LEU A 84 -0.14 -26.30 27.64
C LEU A 84 -1.54 -26.53 27.04
N GLY A 85 -2.33 -27.47 27.53
CA GLY A 85 -3.68 -27.74 26.96
C GLY A 85 -3.64 -28.37 25.57
N GLY A 86 -2.59 -29.12 25.22
CA GLY A 86 -2.47 -29.91 24.01
C GLY A 86 -2.01 -29.11 22.78
N VAL A 87 -2.54 -29.47 21.63
CA VAL A 87 -2.16 -28.93 20.31
C VAL A 87 -2.23 -27.39 20.22
N LYS A 88 -3.10 -26.74 20.98
CA LYS A 88 -3.22 -25.25 20.98
C LYS A 88 -1.95 -24.55 21.44
N GLY A 89 -1.30 -25.09 22.45
CA GLY A 89 -0.04 -24.54 22.96
C GLY A 89 1.09 -24.68 21.95
N SER A 90 1.21 -25.84 21.30
CA SER A 90 2.22 -26.08 20.25
C SER A 90 2.03 -25.17 19.05
N ILE A 91 0.77 -24.93 18.62
CA ILE A 91 0.46 -23.97 17.55
C ILE A 91 0.96 -22.57 17.90
N LEU A 92 0.68 -22.09 19.11
CA LEU A 92 1.09 -20.76 19.55
C LEU A 92 2.61 -20.65 19.66
N CYS A 93 3.29 -21.65 20.23
CA CYS A 93 4.75 -21.68 20.29
C CYS A 93 5.37 -21.65 18.89
N SER A 94 4.85 -22.43 17.94
CA SER A 94 5.31 -22.44 16.56
C SER A 94 5.09 -21.07 15.88
N ALA A 95 3.92 -20.47 16.00
CA ALA A 95 3.63 -19.16 15.43
C ALA A 95 4.55 -18.07 16.01
N ILE A 96 4.81 -18.09 17.32
CA ILE A 96 5.73 -17.15 17.98
C ILE A 96 7.15 -17.31 17.45
N LEU A 97 7.64 -18.55 17.37
CA LEU A 97 8.98 -18.84 16.86
C LEU A 97 9.12 -18.48 15.37
N GLN A 98 8.08 -18.66 14.59
CA GLN A 98 8.04 -18.27 13.18
C GLN A 98 8.15 -16.75 13.01
N GLU A 99 7.41 -15.96 13.79
CA GLU A 99 7.50 -14.50 13.78
C GLU A 99 8.86 -13.98 14.30
N TYR A 100 9.50 -14.73 15.19
CA TYR A 100 10.82 -14.40 15.74
C TYR A 100 11.96 -14.81 14.81
N ALA A 101 11.85 -15.96 14.13
CA ALA A 101 12.88 -16.56 13.28
C ALA A 101 13.43 -15.67 12.14
N PRO A 102 12.69 -14.73 11.53
CA PRO A 102 13.25 -13.85 10.52
C PRO A 102 14.41 -12.97 10.99
N THR A 103 14.60 -12.77 12.29
CA THR A 103 15.66 -11.93 12.86
C THR A 103 16.85 -12.70 13.42
N GLU A 104 16.64 -13.92 13.91
CA GLU A 104 17.68 -14.78 14.48
C GLU A 104 17.35 -16.24 14.16
N GLN A 105 18.36 -17.02 13.74
CA GLN A 105 18.16 -18.44 13.44
C GLN A 105 17.72 -19.20 14.70
N VAL A 106 16.55 -19.82 14.63
CA VAL A 106 16.03 -20.69 15.67
C VAL A 106 16.33 -22.13 15.28
N VAL A 107 17.47 -22.68 15.70
CA VAL A 107 17.87 -24.04 15.37
C VAL A 107 17.06 -25.07 16.17
N ILE A 108 16.45 -26.02 15.47
CA ILE A 108 15.82 -27.21 16.06
C ILE A 108 16.74 -28.41 15.80
N GLU A 109 17.54 -28.77 16.80
CA GLU A 109 18.68 -29.68 16.63
C GLU A 109 18.30 -31.14 16.36
N THR A 110 17.14 -31.61 16.80
CA THR A 110 16.72 -33.00 16.61
C THR A 110 15.22 -33.11 16.29
N PHE A 111 14.93 -33.48 15.06
CA PHE A 111 13.60 -33.80 14.64
C PHE A 111 13.47 -35.26 14.22
N ASN A 112 12.71 -36.07 14.97
CA ASN A 112 12.41 -37.45 14.61
C ASN A 112 10.94 -37.59 14.16
N PRO A 113 10.64 -37.63 12.85
CA PRO A 113 9.29 -37.58 12.31
C PRO A 113 8.33 -38.68 12.84
N PRO A 114 8.75 -39.93 13.02
CA PRO A 114 7.84 -41.01 13.43
C PRO A 114 7.21 -40.82 14.81
N VAL A 115 7.88 -40.04 15.68
CA VAL A 115 7.43 -39.85 17.07
C VAL A 115 6.46 -38.68 17.22
N TYR A 116 6.47 -37.70 16.31
CA TYR A 116 5.78 -36.41 16.47
C TYR A 116 4.82 -36.08 15.33
N LEU A 117 4.15 -37.09 14.77
CA LEU A 117 3.21 -36.91 13.63
C LEU A 117 2.23 -35.76 13.75
N LYS A 118 1.66 -35.57 14.95
CA LYS A 118 0.71 -34.47 15.20
C LYS A 118 1.35 -33.09 15.32
N GLN A 119 2.67 -33.03 15.51
CA GLN A 119 3.43 -31.79 15.70
C GLN A 119 4.12 -31.31 14.42
N VAL A 120 4.34 -32.20 13.46
CA VAL A 120 5.01 -31.86 12.18
C VAL A 120 4.44 -30.61 11.53
N PRO A 121 3.11 -30.41 11.42
CA PRO A 121 2.53 -29.23 10.81
C PRO A 121 2.89 -27.91 11.52
N PHE A 122 3.29 -27.98 12.78
CA PHE A 122 3.66 -26.79 13.57
C PHE A 122 5.16 -26.55 13.61
N ILE A 123 5.95 -27.60 13.55
CA ILE A 123 7.41 -27.53 13.53
C ILE A 123 7.91 -27.10 12.16
N LEU A 124 7.27 -27.60 11.11
CA LEU A 124 7.69 -27.39 9.73
C LEU A 124 7.80 -25.92 9.33
N PRO A 125 6.82 -25.01 9.61
CA PRO A 125 6.96 -23.60 9.25
C PRO A 125 8.18 -22.93 9.92
N VAL A 126 8.54 -23.35 11.13
CA VAL A 126 9.73 -22.83 11.82
C VAL A 126 11.00 -23.32 11.15
N LEU A 127 11.08 -24.61 10.81
CA LEU A 127 12.22 -25.18 10.07
C LEU A 127 12.38 -24.52 8.69
N MET A 128 11.27 -24.27 7.99
CA MET A 128 11.27 -23.64 6.67
C MET A 128 11.81 -22.20 6.71
N ASN A 129 11.48 -21.44 7.74
CA ASN A 129 11.98 -20.08 7.92
C ASN A 129 13.49 -20.02 8.26
N GLN A 130 14.10 -21.14 8.62
CA GLN A 130 15.54 -21.22 8.92
C GLN A 130 16.43 -21.31 7.67
N GLY A 131 15.88 -21.64 6.51
CA GLY A 131 16.55 -21.57 5.21
C GLY A 131 17.49 -22.73 4.86
N ASP A 132 17.87 -23.60 5.80
CA ASP A 132 18.78 -24.73 5.54
C ASP A 132 18.25 -26.04 6.13
N ILE A 133 17.56 -26.82 5.29
CA ILE A 133 16.90 -28.06 5.70
C ILE A 133 17.28 -29.23 4.77
N VAL A 134 18.31 -29.09 3.97
CA VAL A 134 18.60 -30.00 2.83
C VAL A 134 18.66 -31.50 3.20
N GLY A 135 19.22 -31.88 4.35
CA GLY A 135 19.30 -33.29 4.75
C GLY A 135 18.02 -33.86 5.36
N HIS A 136 17.20 -33.05 6.00
CA HIS A 136 15.99 -33.51 6.69
C HIS A 136 14.71 -33.39 5.82
N THR A 137 14.73 -32.55 4.79
CA THR A 137 13.56 -32.23 3.97
C THR A 137 13.15 -33.44 3.11
N GLU A 138 14.07 -34.14 2.48
CA GLU A 138 13.76 -35.33 1.65
C GLU A 138 13.12 -36.45 2.47
N MET A 139 13.63 -36.67 3.68
CA MET A 139 13.07 -37.67 4.60
C MET A 139 11.65 -37.25 5.05
N LEU A 140 11.44 -35.97 5.37
CA LEU A 140 10.14 -35.43 5.75
C LEU A 140 9.13 -35.56 4.62
N VAL A 141 9.52 -35.17 3.40
CA VAL A 141 8.67 -35.32 2.21
C VAL A 141 8.27 -36.77 1.99
N SER A 142 9.22 -37.70 2.06
CA SER A 142 8.93 -39.14 1.88
C SER A 142 7.94 -39.67 2.92
N HIS A 143 8.09 -39.25 4.19
CA HIS A 143 7.14 -39.60 5.25
C HIS A 143 5.74 -38.99 5.02
N MET A 144 5.66 -37.70 4.63
CA MET A 144 4.37 -37.07 4.37
C MET A 144 3.66 -37.69 3.17
N VAL A 145 4.37 -38.00 2.08
CA VAL A 145 3.80 -38.71 0.92
C VAL A 145 3.24 -40.06 1.35
N ARG A 146 3.98 -40.78 2.19
CA ARG A 146 3.52 -42.08 2.74
C ARG A 146 2.25 -41.92 3.59
N TRP A 147 2.17 -40.85 4.44
CA TRP A 147 0.98 -40.62 5.25
C TRP A 147 -0.22 -40.24 4.43
N VAL A 148 -0.04 -39.39 3.41
CA VAL A 148 -1.12 -39.04 2.46
C VAL A 148 -1.65 -40.26 1.72
N SER A 149 -0.77 -41.19 1.29
CA SER A 149 -1.13 -42.33 0.46
C SER A 149 -1.55 -43.59 1.23
N THR A 150 -1.37 -43.66 2.57
CA THR A 150 -1.69 -44.88 3.33
C THR A 150 -3.18 -44.92 3.71
N VAL A 151 -3.85 -45.92 3.26
CA VAL A 151 -5.28 -46.19 3.59
C VAL A 151 -5.41 -46.53 5.09
N GLY A 152 -6.39 -45.93 5.77
CA GLY A 152 -6.69 -46.21 7.19
C GLY A 152 -5.94 -45.33 8.19
N PHE A 153 -5.19 -44.33 7.72
CA PHE A 153 -4.65 -43.26 8.58
C PHE A 153 -5.78 -42.30 9.02
N ASP A 154 -5.56 -41.63 10.16
CA ASP A 154 -6.46 -40.59 10.64
C ASP A 154 -6.55 -39.44 9.61
N ALA A 155 -7.76 -39.07 9.21
CA ALA A 155 -8.02 -38.04 8.20
C ALA A 155 -7.43 -36.67 8.57
N ASP A 156 -7.37 -36.32 9.86
CA ASP A 156 -6.75 -35.10 10.35
C ASP A 156 -5.23 -35.11 10.11
N VAL A 157 -4.58 -36.25 10.27
CA VAL A 157 -3.14 -36.40 9.98
C VAL A 157 -2.88 -36.30 8.47
N GLN A 158 -3.72 -36.96 7.66
CA GLN A 158 -3.60 -36.93 6.19
C GLN A 158 -3.79 -35.51 5.63
N ALA A 159 -4.82 -34.81 6.09
CA ALA A 159 -5.10 -33.42 5.69
C ALA A 159 -3.93 -32.47 6.04
N ARG A 160 -3.39 -32.61 7.24
CA ARG A 160 -2.23 -31.81 7.68
C ARG A 160 -0.96 -32.18 6.92
N ALA A 161 -0.73 -33.45 6.64
CA ALA A 161 0.40 -33.89 5.82
C ALA A 161 0.33 -33.31 4.41
N LEU A 162 -0.87 -33.31 3.79
CA LEU A 162 -1.08 -32.67 2.49
C LEU A 162 -0.77 -31.17 2.55
N GLY A 163 -1.31 -30.44 3.53
CA GLY A 163 -1.04 -29.00 3.69
C GLY A 163 0.46 -28.70 3.85
N CYS A 164 1.19 -29.53 4.61
CA CYS A 164 2.64 -29.41 4.76
C CYS A 164 3.40 -29.70 3.47
N LEU A 165 3.01 -30.75 2.73
CA LEU A 165 3.61 -31.05 1.43
C LEU A 165 3.45 -29.93 0.44
N VAL A 166 2.26 -29.35 0.34
CA VAL A 166 1.97 -28.22 -0.53
C VAL A 166 2.83 -27.02 -0.14
N SER A 167 2.94 -26.71 1.15
CA SER A 167 3.76 -25.59 1.65
C SER A 167 5.24 -25.80 1.34
N LEU A 168 5.79 -27.03 1.54
CA LEU A 168 7.18 -27.36 1.20
C LEU A 168 7.43 -27.25 -0.30
N ALA A 169 6.54 -27.81 -1.10
CA ALA A 169 6.65 -27.76 -2.55
C ALA A 169 6.57 -26.32 -3.10
N THR A 170 5.81 -25.44 -2.46
CA THR A 170 5.73 -24.00 -2.84
C THR A 170 7.07 -23.29 -2.60
N LEU A 171 7.77 -23.61 -1.52
CA LEU A 171 9.06 -23.01 -1.20
C LEU A 171 10.22 -23.57 -2.04
N ASN A 172 10.20 -24.86 -2.29
CA ASN A 172 11.22 -25.52 -3.11
C ASN A 172 10.60 -26.59 -4.03
N ARG A 173 10.40 -26.20 -5.28
CA ARG A 173 9.75 -27.02 -6.30
C ARG A 173 10.51 -28.31 -6.65
N SER A 174 11.82 -28.35 -6.39
CA SER A 174 12.68 -29.51 -6.71
C SER A 174 12.61 -30.65 -5.69
N LEU A 175 11.91 -30.47 -4.56
CA LEU A 175 11.85 -31.45 -3.47
C LEU A 175 11.03 -32.71 -3.79
N LEU A 176 10.11 -32.63 -4.75
CA LEU A 176 9.21 -33.74 -5.09
C LEU A 176 9.67 -34.44 -6.35
N SER A 177 9.86 -35.75 -6.27
CA SER A 177 10.07 -36.58 -7.47
C SER A 177 8.77 -36.72 -8.29
N GLY A 178 8.90 -36.99 -9.59
CA GLY A 178 7.75 -37.20 -10.47
C GLY A 178 6.81 -38.31 -10.00
N GLU A 179 7.33 -39.38 -9.36
CA GLU A 179 6.56 -40.47 -8.78
C GLU A 179 5.76 -40.00 -7.54
N GLN A 180 6.40 -39.18 -6.67
CA GLN A 180 5.70 -38.61 -5.51
C GLN A 180 4.60 -37.64 -5.92
N VAL A 181 4.82 -36.83 -6.94
CA VAL A 181 3.78 -35.96 -7.53
C VAL A 181 2.62 -36.79 -8.08
N TYR A 182 2.90 -37.91 -8.76
CA TYR A 182 1.88 -38.82 -9.26
C TYR A 182 1.02 -39.39 -8.12
N VAL A 183 1.64 -39.94 -7.08
CA VAL A 183 0.95 -40.58 -5.94
C VAL A 183 0.04 -39.56 -5.23
N VAL A 184 0.56 -38.36 -4.93
CA VAL A 184 -0.21 -37.32 -4.23
C VAL A 184 -1.34 -36.78 -5.12
N SER A 185 -1.09 -36.54 -6.40
CA SER A 185 -2.12 -36.07 -7.35
C SER A 185 -3.24 -37.09 -7.54
N SER A 186 -2.92 -38.39 -7.59
CA SER A 186 -3.94 -39.46 -7.63
C SER A 186 -4.78 -39.46 -6.35
N GLN A 187 -4.14 -39.35 -5.20
CA GLN A 187 -4.82 -39.32 -3.90
C GLN A 187 -5.75 -38.10 -3.74
N ILE A 188 -5.31 -36.92 -4.17
CA ILE A 188 -6.16 -35.72 -4.20
C ILE A 188 -7.36 -35.95 -5.12
N SER A 189 -7.16 -36.53 -6.31
CA SER A 189 -8.25 -36.84 -7.24
C SER A 189 -9.28 -37.81 -6.64
N ASP A 190 -8.83 -38.82 -5.91
CA ASP A 190 -9.70 -39.77 -5.22
C ASP A 190 -10.50 -39.07 -4.10
N TRP A 191 -9.87 -38.26 -3.26
CA TRP A 191 -10.57 -37.52 -2.20
C TRP A 191 -11.57 -36.50 -2.72
N LEU A 192 -11.33 -35.90 -3.89
CA LEU A 192 -12.30 -34.99 -4.52
C LEU A 192 -13.54 -35.71 -5.03
N THR A 193 -13.45 -37.00 -5.38
CA THR A 193 -14.54 -37.76 -6.02
C THR A 193 -15.23 -38.75 -5.12
N GLN A 194 -14.64 -39.21 -4.03
CA GLN A 194 -15.13 -40.34 -3.21
C GLN A 194 -15.77 -39.92 -1.89
N ALA A 195 -16.07 -38.62 -1.70
CA ALA A 195 -16.69 -38.17 -0.46
C ALA A 195 -18.14 -38.72 -0.29
N SER A 196 -18.44 -39.19 0.91
CA SER A 196 -19.77 -39.69 1.27
C SER A 196 -20.82 -38.57 1.26
N ILE A 197 -22.04 -38.90 0.79
CA ILE A 197 -23.18 -37.97 0.82
C ILE A 197 -24.01 -38.08 2.11
N ASN A 198 -23.62 -38.93 3.04
CA ASN A 198 -24.34 -39.13 4.30
C ASN A 198 -23.76 -38.18 5.37
N GLN A 199 -24.66 -37.53 6.10
CA GLN A 199 -24.28 -36.66 7.20
C GLN A 199 -23.64 -37.45 8.36
N ALA A 200 -22.53 -36.96 8.90
CA ALA A 200 -21.92 -37.55 10.08
C ALA A 200 -22.84 -37.37 11.31
N PRO A 201 -22.95 -38.39 12.18
CA PRO A 201 -23.77 -38.31 13.37
C PRO A 201 -23.23 -37.25 14.33
N ASN A 202 -24.16 -36.47 14.93
CA ASN A 202 -23.77 -35.47 15.93
C ASN A 202 -23.21 -36.18 17.18
N PRO A 203 -21.96 -35.93 17.60
CA PRO A 203 -21.34 -36.62 18.73
C PRO A 203 -22.04 -36.32 20.09
N ASN A 204 -22.79 -35.22 20.16
CA ASN A 204 -23.50 -34.81 21.38
C ASN A 204 -24.91 -35.35 21.52
N THR A 205 -25.42 -36.07 20.53
CA THR A 205 -26.76 -36.64 20.58
C THR A 205 -26.68 -38.08 21.11
N ARG A 206 -27.25 -38.33 22.33
CA ARG A 206 -27.41 -39.72 22.85
C ARG A 206 -28.16 -40.55 21.81
N GLN A 207 -27.57 -41.67 21.43
CA GLN A 207 -28.13 -42.61 20.42
C GLN A 207 -29.56 -43.01 20.80
N SER A 208 -30.55 -42.34 20.24
CA SER A 208 -31.91 -42.86 20.19
C SER A 208 -31.97 -43.80 19.00
N LYS A 209 -32.26 -45.07 19.29
CA LYS A 209 -32.45 -46.15 18.29
C LYS A 209 -33.44 -45.69 17.20
N SER A 210 -33.02 -45.77 15.93
CA SER A 210 -33.79 -45.50 14.70
C SER A 210 -33.94 -44.04 14.24
N LYS A 211 -32.83 -43.31 13.98
CA LYS A 211 -32.89 -42.19 13.01
C LYS A 211 -32.35 -42.68 11.67
N LYS A 212 -33.16 -42.49 10.61
CA LYS A 212 -32.71 -42.62 9.23
C LYS A 212 -31.48 -41.77 9.07
N THR A 213 -30.42 -42.27 8.44
CA THR A 213 -29.23 -41.51 8.06
C THR A 213 -29.71 -40.37 7.20
N GLU A 214 -29.63 -39.15 7.73
CA GLU A 214 -30.01 -37.94 6.99
C GLU A 214 -28.91 -37.69 5.94
N GLN A 215 -29.37 -37.43 4.71
CA GLN A 215 -28.45 -37.01 3.65
C GLN A 215 -27.86 -35.63 3.95
N VAL A 216 -26.67 -35.42 3.47
CA VAL A 216 -26.05 -34.09 3.47
C VAL A 216 -26.94 -33.13 2.70
N THR A 217 -27.15 -31.94 3.24
CA THR A 217 -27.92 -30.89 2.58
C THR A 217 -26.97 -29.85 1.97
N GLU A 218 -27.29 -29.41 0.78
CA GLU A 218 -26.63 -28.26 0.14
C GLU A 218 -26.97 -26.97 0.89
N ILE A 219 -26.29 -25.85 0.52
CA ILE A 219 -26.46 -24.56 1.21
C ILE A 219 -27.91 -24.07 1.21
N ASP A 220 -28.69 -24.36 0.17
CA ASP A 220 -30.11 -24.02 0.05
C ASP A 220 -31.04 -24.94 0.84
N GLY A 221 -30.49 -25.95 1.54
CA GLY A 221 -31.21 -26.93 2.31
C GLY A 221 -31.77 -28.11 1.49
N SER A 222 -31.54 -28.19 0.18
CA SER A 222 -31.86 -29.34 -0.65
C SER A 222 -30.94 -30.51 -0.32
N ALA A 223 -31.43 -31.75 -0.48
CA ALA A 223 -30.59 -32.92 -0.26
C ALA A 223 -29.56 -33.08 -1.39
N CYS A 224 -28.29 -33.28 -1.03
CA CYS A 224 -27.23 -33.55 -1.98
C CYS A 224 -27.45 -34.88 -2.66
N GLN A 225 -27.56 -34.92 -3.99
CA GLN A 225 -27.85 -36.11 -4.77
C GLN A 225 -26.60 -36.77 -5.37
N GLU A 226 -25.50 -35.96 -5.49
CA GLU A 226 -24.26 -36.43 -6.07
C GLU A 226 -23.13 -36.37 -5.03
N PHE A 227 -21.86 -36.63 -5.44
CA PHE A 227 -20.75 -36.59 -4.52
C PHE A 227 -20.60 -35.20 -3.90
N PHE A 228 -20.18 -35.18 -2.67
CA PHE A 228 -20.06 -34.00 -1.86
C PHE A 228 -19.00 -33.03 -2.41
N THR A 229 -19.31 -31.73 -2.44
CA THR A 229 -18.35 -30.67 -2.74
C THR A 229 -18.30 -29.64 -1.64
N PHE A 230 -19.46 -29.31 -1.02
CA PHE A 230 -19.53 -28.19 -0.09
C PHE A 230 -20.75 -28.23 0.81
N LEU A 231 -20.60 -27.93 2.10
CA LEU A 231 -21.69 -28.06 3.08
C LEU A 231 -21.86 -26.78 3.92
N SER A 232 -23.08 -26.68 4.51
CA SER A 232 -23.39 -25.68 5.54
C SER A 232 -22.56 -25.86 6.81
N LEU A 233 -22.14 -24.74 7.46
CA LEU A 233 -21.43 -24.71 8.73
C LEU A 233 -22.17 -25.42 9.88
N SER A 234 -23.47 -25.62 9.76
CA SER A 234 -24.28 -26.25 10.80
C SER A 234 -24.27 -27.79 10.74
N GLN A 235 -23.55 -28.39 9.81
CA GLN A 235 -23.48 -29.82 9.63
C GLN A 235 -22.21 -30.42 10.22
N TYR A 236 -22.24 -31.72 10.55
CA TYR A 236 -21.07 -32.48 10.97
C TYR A 236 -20.54 -33.27 9.78
N TYR A 237 -19.24 -33.15 9.54
CA TYR A 237 -18.53 -33.76 8.44
C TYR A 237 -17.96 -35.13 8.84
N SER A 238 -18.05 -36.06 7.94
CA SER A 238 -17.32 -37.34 8.03
C SER A 238 -15.83 -37.14 7.69
N GLN A 239 -14.99 -38.14 7.96
CA GLN A 239 -13.56 -38.06 7.71
C GLN A 239 -13.24 -37.88 6.22
N ASP A 240 -13.94 -38.57 5.35
CA ASP A 240 -13.81 -38.46 3.90
C ASP A 240 -14.28 -37.09 3.36
N GLN A 241 -15.32 -36.50 3.94
CA GLN A 241 -15.75 -35.14 3.63
C GLN A 241 -14.74 -34.10 4.06
N LEU A 242 -14.08 -34.25 5.21
CA LEU A 242 -13.00 -33.38 5.65
C LEU A 242 -11.79 -33.44 4.71
N LEU A 243 -11.42 -34.67 4.25
CA LEU A 243 -10.35 -34.83 3.26
C LEU A 243 -10.70 -34.17 1.91
N ASN A 244 -11.97 -34.26 1.49
CA ASN A 244 -12.45 -33.58 0.29
C ASN A 244 -12.26 -32.05 0.39
N ILE A 245 -12.70 -31.41 1.48
CA ILE A 245 -12.55 -29.97 1.70
C ILE A 245 -11.08 -29.56 1.77
N HIS A 246 -10.24 -30.32 2.49
CA HIS A 246 -8.81 -30.04 2.58
C HIS A 246 -8.12 -30.21 1.23
N SER A 247 -8.48 -31.20 0.44
CA SER A 247 -7.96 -31.38 -0.91
C SER A 247 -8.30 -30.18 -1.81
N PHE A 248 -9.55 -29.72 -1.78
CA PHE A 248 -9.95 -28.53 -2.52
C PHE A 248 -9.18 -27.29 -2.09
N SER A 249 -9.01 -27.07 -0.79
CA SER A 249 -8.29 -25.89 -0.27
C SER A 249 -6.78 -25.87 -0.64
N CYS A 250 -6.17 -27.03 -0.88
CA CYS A 250 -4.76 -27.15 -1.27
C CYS A 250 -4.55 -27.26 -2.78
N LEU A 251 -5.61 -27.53 -3.55
CA LEU A 251 -5.55 -27.94 -4.95
C LEU A 251 -4.89 -26.90 -5.86
N ARG A 252 -5.29 -25.65 -5.75
CA ARG A 252 -4.72 -24.55 -6.54
C ARG A 252 -3.21 -24.39 -6.32
N SER A 253 -2.78 -24.37 -5.07
CA SER A 253 -1.36 -24.27 -4.74
C SER A 253 -0.58 -25.50 -5.21
N TRP A 254 -1.15 -26.70 -5.13
CA TRP A 254 -0.57 -27.93 -5.64
C TRP A 254 -0.36 -27.88 -7.15
N LEU A 255 -1.36 -27.46 -7.91
CA LEU A 255 -1.29 -27.34 -9.37
C LEU A 255 -0.25 -26.31 -9.79
N LEU A 256 -0.23 -25.12 -9.19
CA LEU A 256 0.76 -24.09 -9.47
C LEU A 256 2.19 -24.60 -9.23
N THR A 257 2.41 -25.32 -8.13
CA THR A 257 3.74 -25.79 -7.75
C THR A 257 4.24 -26.92 -8.67
N THR A 258 3.36 -27.87 -9.01
CA THR A 258 3.76 -29.07 -9.75
C THR A 258 3.80 -28.89 -11.26
N HIS A 259 3.02 -27.92 -11.81
CA HIS A 259 2.92 -27.71 -13.25
C HIS A 259 4.08 -26.85 -13.81
N PHE A 260 4.48 -25.81 -13.13
CA PHE A 260 5.57 -24.94 -13.59
C PHE A 260 6.96 -25.61 -13.53
N SER A 261 7.15 -26.63 -12.70
CA SER A 261 8.41 -27.43 -12.66
C SER A 261 8.72 -28.17 -13.96
N SER A 262 7.71 -28.41 -14.83
CA SER A 262 7.89 -29.15 -16.09
C SER A 262 8.33 -28.27 -17.25
N THR A 263 8.11 -26.97 -17.20
CA THR A 263 8.44 -26.03 -18.29
C THR A 263 9.86 -25.51 -18.22
N GLU A 264 10.44 -25.36 -17.03
CA GLU A 264 11.84 -24.92 -16.86
C GLU A 264 12.88 -26.00 -17.20
N GLY A 265 12.51 -27.27 -17.19
CA GLY A 265 13.40 -28.37 -17.56
C GLY A 265 13.72 -28.46 -19.09
N ASN A 266 13.02 -27.73 -19.93
CA ASN A 266 13.18 -27.74 -21.38
C ASN A 266 13.90 -26.52 -21.98
N LEU A 267 14.35 -25.57 -21.16
CA LEU A 267 15.10 -24.38 -21.57
C LEU A 267 16.54 -24.41 -21.02
N THR A 268 17.34 -25.42 -21.43
CA THR A 268 18.77 -25.27 -21.40
C THR A 268 19.22 -24.64 -22.71
N PRO A 269 19.90 -23.48 -22.71
CA PRO A 269 20.48 -22.94 -23.92
C PRO A 269 21.64 -23.86 -24.35
N SER A 270 21.54 -24.41 -25.53
CA SER A 270 22.62 -25.09 -26.22
C SER A 270 23.80 -24.15 -26.42
N SER A 271 24.79 -24.22 -25.53
CA SER A 271 26.12 -23.68 -25.79
C SER A 271 26.85 -24.65 -26.73
N SER A 272 27.08 -24.17 -27.95
CA SER A 272 27.97 -24.76 -28.92
C SER A 272 29.38 -24.94 -28.37
N GLY A 273 29.84 -26.17 -28.30
CA GLY A 273 31.23 -26.54 -28.00
C GLY A 273 31.54 -27.89 -28.63
N SER A 274 32.31 -27.83 -29.71
CA SER A 274 32.85 -28.93 -30.49
C SER A 274 33.75 -29.89 -29.71
N GLY A 275 33.69 -31.21 -29.99
CA GLY A 275 34.82 -32.08 -29.88
C GLY A 275 34.59 -33.50 -29.34
N SER A 276 34.69 -34.45 -30.27
CA SER A 276 35.20 -35.83 -30.26
C SER A 276 34.48 -36.95 -29.48
N SER A 277 33.98 -37.85 -30.29
CA SER A 277 33.95 -39.33 -30.28
C SER A 277 34.23 -40.09 -28.97
N GLY A 278 33.27 -40.95 -28.60
CA GLY A 278 33.45 -42.09 -27.71
C GLY A 278 32.13 -42.84 -27.52
N ALA A 279 31.93 -43.90 -28.30
CA ALA A 279 30.81 -44.82 -28.18
C ALA A 279 30.81 -45.58 -26.84
N LEU A 280 29.65 -45.71 -26.22
CA LEU A 280 29.14 -46.94 -25.59
C LEU A 280 27.73 -46.67 -25.00
N SER A 281 26.76 -47.42 -25.51
CA SER A 281 25.35 -47.46 -25.08
C SER A 281 25.16 -47.97 -23.67
N PRO A 282 24.12 -47.49 -23.00
CA PRO A 282 23.08 -48.39 -22.55
C PRO A 282 21.64 -47.89 -22.83
N GLU A 283 20.95 -48.63 -23.67
CA GLU A 283 19.51 -48.42 -24.00
C GLU A 283 18.54 -48.71 -22.86
N SER A 284 18.96 -49.22 -21.73
CA SER A 284 18.05 -49.61 -20.64
C SER A 284 17.61 -48.49 -19.72
N SER A 285 18.36 -47.34 -19.66
CA SER A 285 18.01 -46.21 -18.78
C SER A 285 17.03 -45.22 -19.42
N ARG A 286 16.97 -45.18 -20.75
CA ARG A 286 16.08 -44.26 -21.47
C ARG A 286 14.60 -44.66 -21.48
N SER A 287 14.33 -45.99 -21.44
CA SER A 287 12.95 -46.51 -21.41
C SER A 287 12.29 -46.32 -20.05
N GLN A 288 13.00 -46.33 -18.94
CA GLN A 288 12.45 -46.04 -17.62
C GLN A 288 12.18 -44.59 -17.37
N LEU A 289 13.00 -43.66 -17.90
CA LEU A 289 12.74 -42.22 -17.82
C LEU A 289 11.56 -41.79 -18.70
N MET A 290 11.36 -42.39 -19.87
CA MET A 290 10.24 -42.08 -20.76
C MET A 290 8.90 -42.61 -20.22
N THR A 291 8.88 -43.72 -19.51
CA THR A 291 7.67 -44.28 -18.91
C THR A 291 7.21 -43.52 -17.67
N SER A 292 8.14 -43.08 -16.79
CA SER A 292 7.79 -42.32 -15.58
C SER A 292 7.27 -40.91 -15.93
N GLY A 293 7.83 -40.21 -16.94
CA GLY A 293 7.32 -38.95 -17.45
C GLY A 293 5.90 -39.05 -18.01
N SER A 294 5.59 -40.11 -18.73
CA SER A 294 4.25 -40.35 -19.29
C SER A 294 3.19 -40.60 -18.22
N PHE A 295 3.48 -41.30 -17.13
CA PHE A 295 2.55 -41.55 -16.05
C PHE A 295 2.25 -40.30 -15.24
N ALA A 296 3.26 -39.50 -14.90
CA ALA A 296 3.10 -38.22 -14.18
C ALA A 296 2.25 -37.22 -14.98
N THR A 297 2.45 -37.13 -16.29
CA THR A 297 1.67 -36.27 -17.19
C THR A 297 0.20 -36.73 -17.25
N LYS A 298 -0.06 -38.03 -17.33
CA LYS A 298 -1.42 -38.56 -17.36
C LYS A 298 -2.18 -38.32 -16.06
N ALA A 299 -1.54 -38.51 -14.91
CA ALA A 299 -2.18 -38.22 -13.61
C ALA A 299 -2.47 -36.73 -13.42
N ARG A 300 -1.59 -35.87 -13.91
CA ARG A 300 -1.80 -34.40 -13.92
C ARG A 300 -3.02 -34.06 -14.75
N GLN A 301 -3.18 -34.64 -15.94
CA GLN A 301 -4.34 -34.38 -16.79
C GLN A 301 -5.63 -34.82 -16.12
N VAL A 302 -5.67 -35.99 -15.51
CA VAL A 302 -6.84 -36.49 -14.76
C VAL A 302 -7.15 -35.55 -13.59
N LEU A 303 -6.14 -35.06 -12.86
CA LEU A 303 -6.36 -34.11 -11.77
C LEU A 303 -6.90 -32.76 -12.28
N VAL A 304 -6.41 -32.25 -13.41
CA VAL A 304 -6.90 -31.01 -14.06
C VAL A 304 -8.38 -31.16 -14.45
N ASP A 305 -8.75 -32.29 -15.08
CA ASP A 305 -10.14 -32.57 -15.48
C ASP A 305 -11.06 -32.63 -14.25
N LYS A 306 -10.63 -33.31 -13.19
CA LYS A 306 -11.38 -33.40 -11.92
C LYS A 306 -11.46 -32.07 -11.18
N ALA A 307 -10.38 -31.30 -11.16
CA ALA A 307 -10.34 -29.95 -10.58
C ALA A 307 -11.31 -29.00 -11.31
N CYS A 308 -11.37 -29.07 -12.64
CA CYS A 308 -12.31 -28.30 -13.44
C CYS A 308 -13.78 -28.69 -13.13
N GLU A 309 -14.07 -29.98 -13.10
CA GLU A 309 -15.42 -30.49 -12.76
C GLU A 309 -15.83 -30.04 -11.35
N TYR A 310 -14.94 -30.16 -10.37
CA TYR A 310 -15.17 -29.73 -9.00
C TYR A 310 -15.41 -28.23 -8.86
N GLY A 311 -14.55 -27.40 -9.48
CA GLY A 311 -14.70 -25.95 -9.47
C GLY A 311 -16.01 -25.47 -10.08
N LEU A 312 -16.40 -26.02 -11.24
CA LEU A 312 -17.69 -25.71 -11.88
C LEU A 312 -18.87 -26.10 -11.00
N ARG A 313 -18.79 -27.26 -10.34
CA ARG A 313 -19.82 -27.69 -9.42
C ARG A 313 -19.94 -26.81 -8.17
N VAL A 314 -18.83 -26.34 -7.62
CA VAL A 314 -18.87 -25.39 -6.50
C VAL A 314 -19.57 -24.09 -6.92
N ILE A 315 -19.31 -23.59 -8.14
CA ILE A 315 -20.01 -22.42 -8.68
C ILE A 315 -21.51 -22.69 -8.77
N ASP A 316 -21.93 -23.81 -9.38
CA ASP A 316 -23.33 -24.17 -9.55
C ASP A 316 -24.07 -24.30 -8.20
N GLN A 317 -23.44 -24.93 -7.20
CA GLN A 317 -24.00 -25.04 -5.85
C GLN A 317 -24.11 -23.70 -5.12
N CYS A 318 -23.16 -22.80 -5.29
CA CYS A 318 -23.12 -21.52 -4.60
C CYS A 318 -23.90 -20.40 -5.30
N GLU A 319 -24.44 -20.62 -6.50
CA GLU A 319 -25.40 -19.71 -7.14
C GLU A 319 -26.72 -19.60 -6.36
N ARG A 320 -27.00 -20.58 -5.52
CA ARG A 320 -28.23 -20.65 -4.72
C ARG A 320 -28.10 -19.78 -3.46
N ARG A 321 -29.21 -19.13 -3.08
CA ARG A 321 -29.23 -18.29 -1.88
C ARG A 321 -29.16 -19.16 -0.61
N PRO A 322 -28.26 -18.82 0.34
CA PRO A 322 -28.13 -19.56 1.57
C PRO A 322 -29.38 -19.37 2.45
N LEU A 323 -29.83 -20.43 3.09
CA LEU A 323 -30.92 -20.36 4.08
C LEU A 323 -30.45 -19.65 5.38
N LYS A 324 -29.16 -19.70 5.70
CA LYS A 324 -28.57 -19.16 6.92
C LYS A 324 -27.53 -18.09 6.60
N THR A 325 -27.64 -16.95 7.27
CA THR A 325 -26.68 -15.86 7.15
C THR A 325 -25.26 -16.24 7.56
N GLN A 326 -25.09 -17.24 8.43
CA GLN A 326 -23.79 -17.75 8.88
C GLN A 326 -22.99 -18.44 7.76
N ASP A 327 -23.66 -18.91 6.71
CA ASP A 327 -23.02 -19.59 5.59
C ASP A 327 -22.49 -18.62 4.52
N GLN A 328 -22.76 -17.32 4.64
CA GLN A 328 -22.31 -16.30 3.65
C GLN A 328 -20.79 -16.22 3.52
N ASP A 329 -20.06 -16.19 4.65
CA ASP A 329 -18.60 -16.15 4.65
C ASP A 329 -17.99 -17.41 4.01
N LEU A 330 -18.63 -18.55 4.24
CA LEU A 330 -18.23 -19.84 3.72
C LEU A 330 -18.44 -19.90 2.20
N ILE A 331 -19.58 -19.41 1.70
CA ILE A 331 -19.88 -19.29 0.28
C ILE A 331 -18.86 -18.38 -0.39
N GLN A 332 -18.64 -17.19 0.17
CA GLN A 332 -17.67 -16.24 -0.37
C GLN A 332 -16.27 -16.87 -0.50
N ALA A 333 -15.78 -17.53 0.55
CA ALA A 333 -14.47 -18.17 0.53
C ALA A 333 -14.37 -19.28 -0.51
N SER A 334 -15.44 -20.09 -0.65
CA SER A 334 -15.48 -21.19 -1.60
C SER A 334 -15.58 -20.74 -3.05
N LEU A 335 -16.35 -19.68 -3.31
CA LEU A 335 -16.41 -19.06 -4.65
C LEU A 335 -15.09 -18.43 -5.04
N ILE A 336 -14.42 -17.70 -4.12
CA ILE A 336 -13.09 -17.14 -4.38
C ILE A 336 -12.11 -18.26 -4.76
N GLU A 337 -12.07 -19.35 -3.98
CA GLU A 337 -11.14 -20.45 -4.27
C GLU A 337 -11.51 -21.19 -5.56
N ALA A 338 -12.80 -21.40 -5.84
CA ALA A 338 -13.26 -22.04 -7.08
C ALA A 338 -12.91 -21.21 -8.32
N VAL A 339 -13.21 -19.91 -8.32
CA VAL A 339 -12.89 -19.02 -9.44
C VAL A 339 -11.37 -18.90 -9.63
N SER A 340 -10.60 -18.75 -8.54
CA SER A 340 -9.14 -18.70 -8.61
C SER A 340 -8.53 -20.03 -9.11
N LEU A 341 -9.11 -21.16 -8.74
CA LEU A 341 -8.71 -22.47 -9.26
C LEU A 341 -8.96 -22.56 -10.77
N LEU A 342 -10.14 -22.17 -11.23
CA LEU A 342 -10.51 -22.19 -12.65
C LEU A 342 -9.64 -21.22 -13.48
N ASP A 343 -9.28 -20.08 -12.93
CA ASP A 343 -8.33 -19.13 -13.53
C ASP A 343 -6.95 -19.78 -13.75
N VAL A 344 -6.43 -20.47 -12.74
CA VAL A 344 -5.17 -21.23 -12.86
C VAL A 344 -5.28 -22.35 -13.89
N LEU A 345 -6.38 -23.10 -13.91
CA LEU A 345 -6.59 -24.16 -14.89
C LEU A 345 -6.62 -23.64 -16.33
N CYS A 346 -7.29 -22.50 -16.57
CA CYS A 346 -7.30 -21.83 -17.87
C CYS A 346 -5.91 -21.30 -18.26
N SER A 347 -5.10 -20.87 -17.31
CA SER A 347 -3.71 -20.46 -17.54
C SER A 347 -2.80 -21.64 -17.87
N LEU A 348 -3.10 -22.85 -17.35
CA LEU A 348 -2.37 -24.08 -17.63
C LEU A 348 -2.80 -24.71 -18.97
N ASP A 349 -4.09 -24.66 -19.27
CA ASP A 349 -4.68 -25.19 -20.52
C ASP A 349 -5.74 -24.22 -21.06
N SER A 350 -5.35 -23.45 -22.05
CA SER A 350 -6.21 -22.46 -22.69
C SER A 350 -7.46 -23.03 -23.36
N ALA A 351 -7.47 -24.32 -23.70
CA ALA A 351 -8.66 -25.00 -24.26
C ALA A 351 -9.83 -25.04 -23.26
N LEU A 352 -9.55 -25.01 -21.95
CA LEU A 352 -10.56 -24.99 -20.93
C LEU A 352 -11.35 -23.68 -20.84
N VAL A 353 -10.81 -22.57 -21.35
CA VAL A 353 -11.48 -21.26 -21.30
C VAL A 353 -12.87 -21.32 -21.93
N ALA A 354 -13.02 -21.97 -23.09
CA ALA A 354 -14.31 -22.10 -23.77
C ALA A 354 -15.36 -22.85 -22.94
N LYS A 355 -14.93 -23.82 -22.11
CA LYS A 355 -15.81 -24.60 -21.21
C LYS A 355 -16.17 -23.82 -19.93
N ILE A 356 -15.20 -23.09 -19.37
CA ILE A 356 -15.31 -22.45 -18.05
C ILE A 356 -15.98 -21.08 -18.15
N PHE A 357 -15.69 -20.31 -19.20
CA PHE A 357 -16.15 -18.94 -19.34
C PHE A 357 -17.67 -18.72 -19.21
N PRO A 358 -18.55 -19.59 -19.76
CA PRO A 358 -20.00 -19.43 -19.59
C PRO A 358 -20.44 -19.44 -18.12
N ALA A 359 -19.85 -20.32 -17.29
CA ALA A 359 -20.16 -20.43 -15.87
C ALA A 359 -19.67 -19.18 -15.11
N ILE A 360 -18.46 -18.70 -15.41
CA ILE A 360 -17.90 -17.46 -14.84
C ILE A 360 -18.78 -16.25 -15.18
N LYS A 361 -19.20 -16.12 -16.45
CA LYS A 361 -20.10 -15.06 -16.90
C LYS A 361 -21.47 -15.13 -16.23
N GLY A 362 -22.04 -16.34 -16.10
CA GLY A 362 -23.29 -16.58 -15.38
C GLY A 362 -23.21 -16.15 -13.92
N LEU A 363 -22.14 -16.56 -13.22
CA LEU A 363 -21.88 -16.19 -11.84
C LEU A 363 -21.75 -14.66 -11.68
N TYR A 364 -21.00 -13.99 -12.57
CA TYR A 364 -20.89 -12.53 -12.55
C TYR A 364 -22.26 -11.85 -12.70
N SER A 365 -23.08 -12.29 -13.67
CA SER A 365 -24.42 -11.73 -13.89
C SER A 365 -25.32 -11.90 -12.66
N HIS A 366 -25.21 -13.03 -11.97
CA HIS A 366 -26.00 -13.31 -10.77
C HIS A 366 -25.54 -12.46 -9.56
N LEU A 367 -24.23 -12.29 -9.35
CA LEU A 367 -23.70 -11.61 -8.18
C LEU A 367 -23.64 -10.08 -8.33
N SER A 368 -23.62 -9.54 -9.55
CA SER A 368 -23.51 -8.11 -9.81
C SER A 368 -24.72 -7.31 -9.31
N GLU A 369 -25.89 -7.92 -9.21
CA GLU A 369 -27.10 -7.26 -8.74
C GLU A 369 -27.18 -7.08 -7.21
N ASP A 370 -26.58 -7.99 -6.43
CA ASP A 370 -26.82 -8.11 -4.98
C ASP A 370 -25.77 -7.39 -4.08
N TYR A 371 -24.60 -6.91 -4.59
CA TYR A 371 -23.52 -6.29 -3.82
C TYR A 371 -23.04 -7.07 -2.57
N LEU A 372 -23.43 -8.34 -2.43
CA LEU A 372 -23.16 -9.15 -1.23
C LEU A 372 -21.74 -9.68 -1.18
N TYR A 373 -21.14 -9.97 -2.33
CA TYR A 373 -19.86 -10.66 -2.44
C TYR A 373 -18.81 -9.88 -3.24
N PRO A 374 -18.39 -8.66 -2.79
CA PRO A 374 -17.47 -7.81 -3.54
C PRO A 374 -16.12 -8.47 -3.82
N ARG A 375 -15.62 -9.32 -2.92
CA ARG A 375 -14.36 -10.05 -3.09
C ARG A 375 -14.46 -11.11 -4.20
N VAL A 376 -15.60 -11.78 -4.33
CA VAL A 376 -15.84 -12.73 -5.44
C VAL A 376 -15.88 -11.98 -6.77
N LEU A 377 -16.57 -10.83 -6.82
CA LEU A 377 -16.61 -9.99 -8.03
C LEU A 377 -15.19 -9.57 -8.45
N LEU A 378 -14.34 -9.21 -7.52
CA LEU A 378 -12.94 -8.88 -7.82
C LEU A 378 -12.16 -10.08 -8.39
N THR A 379 -12.39 -11.28 -7.84
CA THR A 379 -11.78 -12.52 -8.38
C THR A 379 -12.29 -12.84 -9.79
N LEU A 380 -13.56 -12.52 -10.09
CA LEU A 380 -14.11 -12.64 -11.45
C LEU A 380 -13.46 -11.63 -12.41
N LEU A 381 -13.20 -10.39 -11.96
CA LEU A 381 -12.44 -9.41 -12.75
C LEU A 381 -11.01 -9.89 -13.02
N GLN A 382 -10.38 -10.59 -12.07
CA GLN A 382 -9.07 -11.21 -12.25
C GLN A 382 -9.11 -12.24 -13.38
N PHE A 383 -10.12 -13.10 -13.39
CA PHE A 383 -10.33 -14.05 -14.48
C PHE A 383 -10.52 -13.34 -15.83
N PHE A 384 -11.33 -12.28 -15.88
CA PHE A 384 -11.58 -11.54 -17.11
C PHE A 384 -10.30 -10.90 -17.66
N ILE A 385 -9.49 -10.25 -16.83
CA ILE A 385 -8.25 -9.60 -17.29
C ILE A 385 -7.18 -10.61 -17.72
N HIS A 386 -7.18 -11.82 -17.14
CA HIS A 386 -6.24 -12.88 -17.53
C HIS A 386 -6.56 -13.51 -18.89
N HIS A 387 -7.85 -13.60 -19.24
CA HIS A 387 -8.32 -14.35 -20.41
C HIS A 387 -9.06 -13.51 -21.45
N ILE A 388 -8.92 -12.16 -21.37
CA ILE A 388 -9.60 -11.20 -22.25
C ILE A 388 -9.34 -11.48 -23.75
N GLU A 389 -8.12 -11.89 -24.10
CA GLU A 389 -7.73 -12.16 -25.49
C GLU A 389 -8.36 -13.44 -26.07
N MET A 390 -8.85 -14.34 -25.22
CA MET A 390 -9.36 -15.66 -25.63
C MET A 390 -10.87 -15.71 -25.79
N VAL A 391 -11.57 -14.65 -25.37
CA VAL A 391 -13.04 -14.61 -25.38
C VAL A 391 -13.55 -13.35 -26.07
N VAL A 392 -14.67 -13.49 -26.79
CA VAL A 392 -15.38 -12.35 -27.38
C VAL A 392 -16.30 -11.78 -26.30
N TYR A 393 -15.72 -11.02 -25.38
CA TYR A 393 -16.45 -10.39 -24.27
C TYR A 393 -15.79 -9.06 -23.90
N GLU A 394 -16.59 -8.02 -23.69
CA GLU A 394 -16.12 -6.72 -23.25
C GLU A 394 -16.25 -6.62 -21.72
N PRO A 395 -15.15 -6.70 -20.96
CA PRO A 395 -15.20 -6.71 -19.49
C PRO A 395 -15.28 -5.30 -18.90
N MET A 396 -15.10 -4.23 -19.69
CA MET A 396 -15.09 -2.84 -19.19
C MET A 396 -16.30 -2.47 -18.33
N PRO A 397 -17.55 -2.82 -18.69
CA PRO A 397 -18.69 -2.54 -17.81
C PRO A 397 -18.60 -3.20 -16.45
N ALA A 398 -17.97 -4.38 -16.34
CA ALA A 398 -17.77 -5.07 -15.07
C ALA A 398 -16.72 -4.36 -14.19
N PHE A 399 -15.64 -3.88 -14.79
CA PHE A 399 -14.64 -3.06 -14.10
C PHE A 399 -15.24 -1.73 -13.62
N GLU A 400 -15.96 -1.03 -14.49
CA GLU A 400 -16.63 0.22 -14.15
C GLU A 400 -17.64 0.06 -13.00
N HIS A 401 -18.39 -1.01 -13.00
CA HIS A 401 -19.31 -1.34 -11.92
C HIS A 401 -18.57 -1.55 -10.60
N PHE A 402 -17.49 -2.35 -10.60
CA PHE A 402 -16.73 -2.61 -9.36
C PHE A 402 -16.04 -1.35 -8.85
N PHE A 403 -15.21 -0.70 -9.69
CA PHE A 403 -14.41 0.46 -9.28
C PHE A 403 -15.24 1.73 -9.08
N GLY A 404 -16.34 1.90 -9.82
CA GLY A 404 -17.22 3.05 -9.75
C GLY A 404 -18.29 2.98 -8.67
N GLU A 405 -18.90 1.83 -8.45
CA GLU A 405 -20.05 1.69 -7.56
C GLU A 405 -19.75 0.92 -6.29
N ILE A 406 -19.21 -0.30 -6.41
CA ILE A 406 -18.96 -1.17 -5.25
C ILE A 406 -17.88 -0.55 -4.36
N LEU A 407 -16.74 -0.18 -4.92
CA LEU A 407 -15.64 0.39 -4.18
C LEU A 407 -16.03 1.74 -3.52
N ALA A 408 -16.92 2.52 -4.14
CA ALA A 408 -17.41 3.76 -3.56
C ALA A 408 -18.10 3.59 -2.21
N THR A 409 -18.66 2.41 -1.94
CA THR A 409 -19.40 2.07 -0.71
C THR A 409 -18.64 1.12 0.21
N ARG A 410 -17.73 0.28 -0.33
CA ARG A 410 -17.01 -0.78 0.40
C ARG A 410 -15.53 -0.47 0.67
N TYR A 411 -15.06 0.73 0.38
CA TYR A 411 -13.66 1.16 0.62
C TYR A 411 -13.19 0.99 2.08
N ASN A 412 -14.13 0.94 3.03
CA ASN A 412 -13.90 0.80 4.46
C ASN A 412 -13.87 -0.64 4.96
N ASP A 413 -14.24 -1.61 4.13
CA ASP A 413 -14.07 -3.04 4.43
C ASP A 413 -12.59 -3.40 4.24
N PRO A 414 -11.90 -3.84 5.32
CA PRO A 414 -10.46 -4.12 5.24
C PRO A 414 -10.10 -5.21 4.23
N SER A 415 -10.96 -6.22 4.08
CA SER A 415 -10.71 -7.34 3.17
C SER A 415 -10.90 -6.92 1.72
N VAL A 416 -11.96 -6.16 1.41
CA VAL A 416 -12.20 -5.62 0.06
C VAL A 416 -11.10 -4.63 -0.33
N ALA A 417 -10.71 -3.75 0.60
CA ALA A 417 -9.65 -2.78 0.36
C ALA A 417 -8.31 -3.47 0.08
N PHE A 418 -7.94 -4.49 0.87
CA PHE A 418 -6.72 -5.26 0.67
C PHE A 418 -6.72 -5.99 -0.68
N ASP A 419 -7.76 -6.76 -0.97
CA ASP A 419 -7.84 -7.51 -2.22
C ASP A 419 -7.84 -6.57 -3.44
N THR A 420 -8.50 -5.39 -3.35
CA THR A 420 -8.50 -4.38 -4.43
C THR A 420 -7.10 -3.82 -4.68
N VAL A 421 -6.36 -3.50 -3.63
CA VAL A 421 -5.00 -2.96 -3.75
C VAL A 421 -4.06 -4.01 -4.33
N MET A 422 -4.12 -5.26 -3.85
CA MET A 422 -3.33 -6.37 -4.39
C MET A 422 -3.67 -6.65 -5.85
N PHE A 423 -4.97 -6.65 -6.20
CA PHE A 423 -5.42 -6.79 -7.59
C PHE A 423 -4.81 -5.70 -8.50
N CYS A 424 -4.81 -4.44 -8.06
CA CYS A 424 -4.21 -3.34 -8.83
C CYS A 424 -2.70 -3.52 -9.00
N GLN A 425 -1.96 -3.95 -7.97
CA GLN A 425 -0.51 -4.18 -8.06
C GLN A 425 -0.17 -5.37 -8.97
N GLU A 426 -0.85 -6.51 -8.82
CA GLU A 426 -0.60 -7.72 -9.60
C GLU A 426 -0.91 -7.52 -11.09
N ASN A 427 -1.91 -6.71 -11.42
CA ASN A 427 -2.36 -6.46 -12.79
C ASN A 427 -1.98 -5.07 -13.32
N LEU A 428 -1.06 -4.35 -12.67
CA LEU A 428 -0.76 -2.95 -12.97
C LEU A 428 -0.46 -2.72 -14.45
N HIS A 429 0.39 -3.55 -15.04
CA HIS A 429 0.75 -3.44 -16.45
C HIS A 429 -0.46 -3.58 -17.39
N LYS A 430 -1.30 -4.61 -17.17
CA LYS A 430 -2.49 -4.84 -18.00
C LYS A 430 -3.53 -3.74 -17.82
N LEU A 431 -3.75 -3.30 -16.57
CA LEU A 431 -4.68 -2.20 -16.28
C LEU A 431 -4.28 -0.89 -16.96
N CYS A 432 -2.96 -0.60 -17.06
CA CYS A 432 -2.47 0.59 -17.74
C CYS A 432 -2.53 0.49 -19.27
N MET A 433 -2.28 -0.70 -19.83
CA MET A 433 -2.16 -0.88 -21.28
C MET A 433 -3.49 -1.18 -21.96
N GLU A 434 -4.39 -1.87 -21.29
CA GLU A 434 -5.64 -2.38 -21.86
C GLU A 434 -6.89 -1.63 -21.36
N THR A 435 -6.76 -0.83 -20.28
CA THR A 435 -7.91 -0.14 -19.66
C THR A 435 -7.56 1.28 -19.25
N ASP A 436 -8.61 2.10 -19.02
CA ASP A 436 -8.50 3.44 -18.43
C ASP A 436 -8.99 3.48 -16.96
N ILE A 437 -9.14 2.32 -16.33
CA ILE A 437 -9.75 2.17 -15.01
C ILE A 437 -9.02 2.96 -13.94
N LEU A 438 -7.69 2.90 -13.92
CA LEU A 438 -6.89 3.63 -12.94
C LEU A 438 -7.02 5.14 -13.11
N GLU A 439 -7.03 5.63 -14.36
CA GLU A 439 -7.22 7.05 -14.67
C GLU A 439 -8.65 7.53 -14.37
N LYS A 440 -9.65 6.70 -14.60
CA LYS A 440 -11.06 7.05 -14.41
C LYS A 440 -11.51 6.99 -12.96
N PHE A 441 -11.06 5.97 -12.21
CA PHE A 441 -11.55 5.69 -10.87
C PHE A 441 -10.55 5.92 -9.73
N PHE A 442 -9.40 6.60 -10.00
CA PHE A 442 -8.47 6.96 -8.93
C PHE A 442 -9.12 7.73 -7.76
N PRO A 443 -10.19 8.55 -7.94
CA PRO A 443 -10.83 9.18 -6.80
C PRO A 443 -11.44 8.18 -5.81
N ASN A 444 -11.92 7.01 -6.28
CA ASN A 444 -12.40 5.93 -5.41
C ASN A 444 -11.25 5.15 -4.77
N LEU A 445 -10.20 4.85 -5.52
CA LEU A 445 -9.00 4.20 -4.97
C LEU A 445 -8.38 5.03 -3.85
N LEU A 446 -8.29 6.34 -4.02
CA LEU A 446 -7.82 7.24 -2.96
C LEU A 446 -8.71 7.25 -1.70
N LYS A 447 -9.96 6.73 -1.72
CA LYS A 447 -10.77 6.54 -0.51
C LYS A 447 -10.19 5.43 0.37
N ILE A 448 -9.65 4.36 -0.23
CA ILE A 448 -8.96 3.29 0.51
C ILE A 448 -7.77 3.88 1.27
N LEU A 449 -6.93 4.66 0.59
CA LEU A 449 -5.76 5.30 1.19
C LEU A 449 -6.17 6.31 2.28
N ALA A 450 -7.17 7.16 2.02
CA ALA A 450 -7.69 8.13 2.97
C ALA A 450 -8.26 7.47 4.23
N TRP A 451 -8.80 6.24 4.11
CA TRP A 451 -9.38 5.48 5.21
C TRP A 451 -8.34 4.72 6.03
N ASN A 452 -7.34 4.09 5.38
CA ASN A 452 -6.30 3.26 5.99
C ASN A 452 -4.88 3.65 5.54
N PRO A 453 -4.41 4.89 5.78
CA PRO A 453 -3.14 5.38 5.24
C PRO A 453 -1.92 4.60 5.73
N ARG A 454 -1.94 4.13 6.99
CA ARG A 454 -0.81 3.37 7.56
C ARG A 454 -0.66 1.96 6.98
N THR A 455 -1.75 1.41 6.48
CA THR A 455 -1.78 0.04 5.97
C THR A 455 -1.34 0.00 4.51
N PHE A 456 -1.81 0.94 3.69
CA PHE A 456 -1.69 0.86 2.23
C PHE A 456 -0.76 1.90 1.61
N LEU A 457 -0.06 2.72 2.41
CA LEU A 457 0.81 3.76 1.84
C LEU A 457 1.89 3.18 0.92
N THR A 458 2.52 2.06 1.32
CA THR A 458 3.60 1.44 0.54
C THR A 458 3.09 0.95 -0.81
N GLU A 459 1.95 0.27 -0.82
CA GLU A 459 1.33 -0.26 -2.03
C GLU A 459 0.84 0.87 -2.95
N PHE A 460 0.33 1.96 -2.38
CA PHE A 460 -0.07 3.12 -3.17
C PHE A 460 1.11 3.87 -3.79
N LEU A 461 2.31 3.81 -3.22
CA LEU A 461 3.51 4.35 -3.87
C LEU A 461 3.81 3.65 -5.21
N ASP A 462 3.44 2.37 -5.36
CA ASP A 462 3.59 1.65 -6.62
C ASP A 462 2.47 1.97 -7.62
N ILE A 463 1.24 2.21 -7.12
CA ILE A 463 0.04 2.36 -7.96
C ILE A 463 -0.18 3.81 -8.42
N VAL A 464 0.17 4.82 -7.60
CA VAL A 464 -0.08 6.25 -7.90
C VAL A 464 0.52 6.70 -9.23
N PRO A 465 1.74 6.32 -9.63
CA PRO A 465 2.28 6.70 -10.95
C PRO A 465 1.38 6.28 -12.12
N ALA A 466 0.72 5.13 -12.02
CA ALA A 466 -0.19 4.62 -13.05
C ALA A 466 -1.54 5.35 -13.13
N MET A 467 -1.87 6.17 -12.14
CA MET A 467 -3.08 7.00 -12.13
C MET A 467 -2.84 8.39 -12.76
N ILE A 468 -1.56 8.72 -13.04
CA ILE A 468 -1.15 10.04 -13.51
C ILE A 468 -0.98 10.01 -15.02
N SER A 469 -1.86 10.73 -15.71
CA SER A 469 -1.79 10.99 -17.14
C SER A 469 -1.96 12.49 -17.40
N PRO A 470 -1.71 12.98 -18.61
CA PRO A 470 -1.95 14.39 -18.93
C PRO A 470 -3.38 14.87 -18.61
N ARG A 471 -4.36 13.97 -18.62
CA ARG A 471 -5.76 14.28 -18.31
C ARG A 471 -6.06 14.32 -16.82
N THR A 472 -5.34 13.55 -16.02
CA THR A 472 -5.60 13.39 -14.59
C THR A 472 -4.65 14.18 -13.69
N THR A 473 -3.54 14.69 -14.22
CA THR A 473 -2.46 15.35 -13.49
C THR A 473 -2.97 16.43 -12.55
N ILE A 474 -3.73 17.41 -13.06
CA ILE A 474 -4.20 18.53 -12.24
C ILE A 474 -5.21 18.08 -11.20
N GLU A 475 -6.14 17.20 -11.58
CA GLU A 475 -7.15 16.68 -10.66
C GLU A 475 -6.51 15.80 -9.56
N MET A 476 -5.47 15.04 -9.90
CA MET A 476 -4.71 14.26 -8.93
C MET A 476 -4.01 15.16 -7.90
N LEU A 477 -3.38 16.27 -8.33
CA LEU A 477 -2.77 17.23 -7.42
C LEU A 477 -3.79 17.77 -6.42
N HIS A 478 -4.97 18.17 -6.90
CA HIS A 478 -6.06 18.64 -6.03
C HIS A 478 -6.47 17.58 -5.00
N LEU A 479 -6.68 16.31 -5.43
CA LEU A 479 -7.11 15.26 -4.54
C LEU A 479 -6.04 14.85 -3.51
N LEU A 480 -4.76 14.87 -3.88
CA LEU A 480 -3.67 14.60 -2.95
C LEU A 480 -3.58 15.69 -1.88
N LEU A 481 -3.66 16.97 -2.27
CA LEU A 481 -3.67 18.09 -1.33
C LEU A 481 -4.89 18.08 -0.39
N ASP A 482 -6.05 17.59 -0.88
CA ASP A 482 -7.31 17.53 -0.14
C ASP A 482 -7.55 16.18 0.56
N LEU A 483 -6.57 15.29 0.56
CA LEU A 483 -6.71 13.96 1.17
C LEU A 483 -7.12 14.00 2.65
N PRO A 484 -6.61 14.93 3.51
CA PRO A 484 -7.10 15.09 4.87
C PRO A 484 -8.60 15.46 4.94
N CYS A 485 -9.07 16.36 4.07
CA CYS A 485 -10.49 16.74 3.99
C CYS A 485 -11.35 15.56 3.52
N LYS A 486 -10.86 14.77 2.57
CA LYS A 486 -11.51 13.54 2.10
C LYS A 486 -11.70 12.54 3.24
N THR A 487 -10.70 12.36 4.09
CA THR A 487 -10.78 11.48 5.27
C THR A 487 -11.90 11.92 6.22
N ILE A 488 -12.01 13.21 6.50
CA ILE A 488 -13.06 13.75 7.37
C ILE A 488 -14.44 13.57 6.72
N ALA A 489 -14.54 13.84 5.43
CA ALA A 489 -15.80 13.68 4.68
C ALA A 489 -16.27 12.21 4.66
N LEU A 490 -15.36 11.25 4.54
CA LEU A 490 -15.65 9.82 4.63
C LEU A 490 -16.16 9.43 6.03
N GLU A 491 -15.54 9.93 7.09
CA GLU A 491 -15.99 9.71 8.47
C GLU A 491 -17.39 10.31 8.72
N ALA A 492 -17.63 11.54 8.26
CA ALA A 492 -18.93 12.19 8.38
C ALA A 492 -20.04 11.42 7.63
N SER A 493 -19.74 10.93 6.43
CA SER A 493 -20.64 10.08 5.64
C SER A 493 -20.98 8.79 6.36
N GLN A 494 -19.99 8.09 6.90
CA GLN A 494 -20.19 6.83 7.63
C GLN A 494 -21.01 7.00 8.90
N GLN A 495 -20.71 8.05 9.69
CA GLN A 495 -21.50 8.33 10.88
C GLN A 495 -22.94 8.72 10.53
N SER A 496 -23.15 9.48 9.47
CA SER A 496 -24.49 9.81 8.99
C SER A 496 -25.30 8.56 8.64
N GLN A 497 -24.67 7.57 7.96
CA GLN A 497 -25.33 6.31 7.61
C GLN A 497 -25.66 5.45 8.86
N ARG A 498 -24.75 5.38 9.83
CA ARG A 498 -24.99 4.64 11.10
C ARG A 498 -26.17 5.23 11.88
N LEU A 499 -26.30 6.55 11.94
CA LEU A 499 -27.42 7.20 12.63
C LEU A 499 -28.76 6.91 11.98
N VAL A 500 -28.81 6.75 10.65
CA VAL A 500 -30.03 6.37 9.91
C VAL A 500 -30.43 4.92 10.19
N THR A 501 -29.45 4.00 10.23
CA THR A 501 -29.71 2.58 10.47
C THR A 501 -30.13 2.30 11.91
N GLN A 502 -29.75 3.14 12.88
CA GLN A 502 -30.06 2.98 14.30
C GLN A 502 -31.43 3.48 14.70
N GLN A 503 -32.07 4.34 13.91
CA GLN A 503 -33.48 4.72 14.15
C GLN A 503 -34.44 3.53 13.95
N SER A 504 -33.93 2.41 13.40
CA SER A 504 -34.73 1.19 13.13
C SER A 504 -34.44 0.02 14.08
N SER A 505 -33.55 0.11 15.06
CA SER A 505 -33.26 -1.00 15.99
C SER A 505 -32.92 -0.47 17.39
N ASP A 506 -33.81 -0.75 18.36
CA ASP A 506 -33.63 -0.50 19.78
C ASP A 506 -32.52 -1.39 20.39
N ASN A 507 -31.74 -0.77 21.29
CA ASN A 507 -30.88 -1.40 22.30
C ASN A 507 -29.59 -2.09 21.83
N TYR A 508 -28.45 -1.35 21.88
CA TYR A 508 -27.18 -1.85 22.42
C TYR A 508 -26.25 -0.66 22.78
N LEU A 509 -25.50 -0.80 23.88
CA LEU A 509 -24.54 0.15 24.44
C LEU A 509 -23.62 0.75 23.39
N MET A 510 -23.79 2.04 23.14
CA MET A 510 -23.06 2.78 22.11
C MET A 510 -21.79 3.43 22.67
N PRO A 511 -20.67 3.46 21.92
CA PRO A 511 -19.64 4.45 22.20
C PRO A 511 -20.22 5.84 21.96
N GLU A 512 -20.04 6.75 22.90
CA GLU A 512 -20.52 8.13 22.82
C GLU A 512 -20.14 8.76 21.46
N PRO A 513 -21.06 9.48 20.81
CA PRO A 513 -20.77 10.18 19.56
C PRO A 513 -19.62 11.15 19.83
N ASN A 514 -18.60 11.07 18.99
CA ASN A 514 -17.43 11.92 19.12
C ASN A 514 -17.89 13.38 18.90
N VAL A 515 -18.03 14.16 19.98
CA VAL A 515 -18.57 15.52 19.98
C VAL A 515 -17.90 16.43 18.94
N ARG A 516 -16.62 16.17 18.63
CA ARG A 516 -15.85 16.91 17.62
C ARG A 516 -16.30 16.65 16.17
N LEU A 517 -16.93 15.50 15.89
CA LEU A 517 -17.39 15.15 14.56
C LEU A 517 -18.85 15.53 14.31
N SER A 518 -19.61 15.87 15.37
CA SER A 518 -21.05 16.21 15.27
C SER A 518 -21.30 17.38 14.33
N ALA A 519 -20.50 18.43 14.42
CA ALA A 519 -20.61 19.61 13.55
C ALA A 519 -20.35 19.26 12.07
N CYS A 520 -19.40 18.37 11.78
CA CYS A 520 -19.11 17.89 10.41
C CYS A 520 -20.24 16.99 9.88
N VAL A 521 -20.84 16.15 10.72
CA VAL A 521 -22.00 15.31 10.35
C VAL A 521 -23.21 16.18 10.04
N ASP A 522 -23.44 17.23 10.83
CA ASP A 522 -24.52 18.18 10.58
C ASP A 522 -24.27 18.99 9.29
N ALA A 523 -23.03 19.41 9.04
CA ALA A 523 -22.64 20.03 7.81
C ALA A 523 -22.84 19.09 6.59
N TYR A 524 -22.49 17.82 6.73
CA TYR A 524 -22.69 16.79 5.69
C TYR A 524 -24.17 16.56 5.37
N LYS A 525 -25.05 16.60 6.37
CA LYS A 525 -26.50 16.44 6.21
C LYS A 525 -27.15 17.69 5.61
N ASN A 526 -26.51 18.85 5.72
CA ASN A 526 -27.09 20.11 5.23
C ASN A 526 -27.12 20.14 3.70
N PRO A 527 -28.31 20.31 3.06
CA PRO A 527 -28.43 20.34 1.61
C PRO A 527 -27.57 21.39 0.91
N LYS A 528 -27.27 22.52 1.59
CA LYS A 528 -26.42 23.59 1.04
C LYS A 528 -24.97 23.18 0.88
N HIS A 529 -24.47 22.32 1.77
CA HIS A 529 -23.07 21.88 1.78
C HIS A 529 -22.87 20.53 1.09
N LYS A 530 -23.91 19.75 0.91
CA LYS A 530 -23.88 18.41 0.30
C LYS A 530 -23.17 18.36 -1.06
N PRO A 531 -23.32 19.33 -1.97
CA PRO A 531 -22.58 19.34 -3.24
C PRO A 531 -21.06 19.36 -3.06
N TRP A 532 -20.53 20.05 -2.03
CA TRP A 532 -19.09 20.12 -1.76
C TRP A 532 -18.54 18.80 -1.26
N PHE A 533 -19.28 18.15 -0.33
CA PHE A 533 -18.93 16.80 0.12
C PHE A 533 -19.01 15.78 -1.02
N ASN A 534 -20.03 15.83 -1.85
CA ASN A 534 -20.16 14.95 -3.00
C ASN A 534 -18.98 15.12 -3.97
N PHE A 535 -18.47 16.34 -4.13
CA PHE A 535 -17.32 16.59 -4.96
C PHE A 535 -16.03 16.00 -4.39
N ILE A 536 -15.76 16.19 -3.08
CA ILE A 536 -14.61 15.58 -2.41
C ILE A 536 -14.70 14.04 -2.43
N LEU A 537 -15.92 13.50 -2.31
CA LEU A 537 -16.21 12.05 -2.31
C LEU A 537 -16.54 11.48 -3.69
N ARG A 538 -16.26 12.24 -4.75
CA ARG A 538 -16.57 11.80 -6.12
C ARG A 538 -16.02 10.40 -6.43
N ARG A 539 -16.72 9.72 -7.37
CA ARG A 539 -16.40 8.34 -7.71
C ARG A 539 -15.41 8.23 -8.86
N GLN A 540 -15.45 9.18 -9.78
CA GLN A 540 -14.67 9.17 -11.03
C GLN A 540 -14.00 10.52 -11.28
N SER A 541 -12.99 10.53 -12.12
CA SER A 541 -12.27 11.72 -12.59
C SER A 541 -13.11 12.58 -13.57
N GLY A 542 -12.59 13.76 -13.91
CA GLY A 542 -13.17 14.62 -14.93
C GLY A 542 -14.37 15.48 -14.48
N GLN A 543 -14.59 15.63 -13.16
CA GLN A 543 -15.69 16.42 -12.63
C GLN A 543 -15.32 17.89 -12.33
N GLY A 544 -14.15 18.34 -12.77
CA GLY A 544 -13.66 19.71 -12.58
C GLY A 544 -13.03 19.96 -11.21
N ASP A 545 -12.77 21.23 -10.89
CA ASP A 545 -12.16 21.66 -9.64
C ASP A 545 -13.17 22.36 -8.71
N THR A 546 -12.80 22.51 -7.41
CA THR A 546 -13.61 23.17 -6.39
C THR A 546 -12.88 24.33 -5.72
N ILE A 547 -11.83 24.86 -6.31
CA ILE A 547 -10.95 25.87 -5.69
C ILE A 547 -11.73 27.01 -5.05
N SER A 548 -12.73 27.55 -5.75
CA SER A 548 -13.56 28.65 -5.25
C SER A 548 -14.35 28.35 -3.96
N LYS A 549 -14.62 27.08 -3.66
CA LYS A 549 -15.44 26.61 -2.53
C LYS A 549 -14.61 25.91 -1.45
N LEU A 550 -13.35 25.62 -1.75
CA LEU A 550 -12.48 24.83 -0.88
C LEU A 550 -12.21 25.51 0.47
N GLY A 551 -12.03 26.84 0.49
CA GLY A 551 -11.84 27.61 1.72
C GLY A 551 -13.02 27.48 2.70
N PHE A 552 -14.25 27.47 2.20
CA PHE A 552 -15.45 27.22 3.03
C PHE A 552 -15.47 25.79 3.56
N LEU A 553 -15.15 24.82 2.74
CA LEU A 553 -15.07 23.43 3.19
C LEU A 553 -14.01 23.26 4.28
N HIS A 554 -12.84 23.89 4.14
CA HIS A 554 -11.81 23.87 5.17
C HIS A 554 -12.27 24.48 6.49
N GLN A 555 -13.07 25.55 6.47
CA GLN A 555 -13.67 26.14 7.68
C GLN A 555 -14.66 25.18 8.35
N LEU A 556 -15.53 24.52 7.57
CA LEU A 556 -16.49 23.54 8.08
C LEU A 556 -15.81 22.33 8.73
N LEU A 557 -14.60 21.99 8.28
CA LEU A 557 -13.84 20.83 8.72
C LEU A 557 -12.75 21.16 9.76
N SER A 558 -12.58 22.44 10.14
CA SER A 558 -11.45 22.91 10.96
C SER A 558 -11.34 22.20 12.32
N ASP A 559 -12.48 21.97 13.00
CA ASP A 559 -12.52 21.38 14.35
C ASP A 559 -12.06 19.90 14.40
N THR A 560 -12.01 19.25 13.24
CA THR A 560 -11.61 17.85 13.11
C THR A 560 -10.15 17.65 12.70
N SER A 561 -9.36 18.72 12.66
CA SER A 561 -7.92 18.66 12.26
C SER A 561 -7.07 17.72 13.13
N SER A 562 -7.45 17.50 14.39
CA SER A 562 -6.78 16.59 15.33
C SER A 562 -7.38 15.18 15.38
N TYR A 563 -8.26 14.83 14.45
CA TYR A 563 -8.90 13.52 14.42
C TYR A 563 -7.86 12.40 14.14
N PRO A 564 -7.96 11.23 14.82
CA PRO A 564 -6.93 10.19 14.76
C PRO A 564 -6.58 9.66 13.37
N ARG A 565 -7.53 9.68 12.42
CA ARG A 565 -7.28 9.27 11.03
C ARG A 565 -6.67 10.37 10.17
N VAL A 566 -6.95 11.63 10.49
CA VAL A 566 -6.48 12.79 9.72
C VAL A 566 -4.97 12.98 9.87
N VAL A 567 -4.44 12.75 11.06
CA VAL A 567 -3.01 12.92 11.34
C VAL A 567 -2.11 12.03 10.47
N PRO A 568 -2.33 10.69 10.37
CA PRO A 568 -1.52 9.84 9.50
C PRO A 568 -1.64 10.19 8.01
N VAL A 569 -2.84 10.58 7.57
CA VAL A 569 -3.06 11.01 6.18
C VAL A 569 -2.27 12.28 5.88
N SER A 570 -2.32 13.28 6.79
CA SER A 570 -1.54 14.52 6.65
C SER A 570 -0.03 14.26 6.55
N GLN A 571 0.47 13.23 7.24
CA GLN A 571 1.88 12.82 7.19
C GLN A 571 2.24 12.07 5.90
N ALA A 572 1.28 11.40 5.25
CA ALA A 572 1.50 10.67 4.01
C ALA A 572 1.52 11.59 2.77
N VAL A 573 0.76 12.67 2.77
CA VAL A 573 0.62 13.57 1.61
C VAL A 573 1.94 14.12 1.08
N PRO A 574 2.90 14.62 1.88
CA PRO A 574 4.17 15.11 1.36
C PRO A 574 4.96 14.07 0.56
N LEU A 575 4.94 12.81 1.00
CA LEU A 575 5.59 11.71 0.30
C LEU A 575 4.90 11.41 -1.04
N LEU A 576 3.57 11.37 -1.04
CA LEU A 576 2.77 11.16 -2.26
C LEU A 576 2.95 12.29 -3.27
N LEU A 577 3.09 13.54 -2.80
CA LEU A 577 3.36 14.70 -3.65
C LEU A 577 4.75 14.61 -4.30
N ARG A 578 5.79 14.19 -3.58
CA ARG A 578 7.12 13.98 -4.17
C ARG A 578 7.07 12.93 -5.29
N LEU A 579 6.41 11.80 -5.04
CA LEU A 579 6.23 10.77 -6.07
C LEU A 579 5.42 11.30 -7.27
N TYR A 580 4.35 12.05 -6.99
CA TYR A 580 3.55 12.69 -8.02
C TYR A 580 4.39 13.60 -8.93
N PHE A 581 5.17 14.52 -8.33
CA PHE A 581 6.01 15.43 -9.11
C PHE A 581 7.14 14.71 -9.84
N GLN A 582 7.75 13.69 -9.24
CA GLN A 582 8.73 12.84 -9.91
C GLN A 582 8.15 12.20 -11.18
N THR A 583 6.91 11.70 -11.10
CA THR A 583 6.21 11.12 -12.25
C THR A 583 5.87 12.17 -13.30
N VAL A 584 5.38 13.34 -12.87
CA VAL A 584 5.06 14.47 -13.76
C VAL A 584 6.30 14.97 -14.47
N LEU A 585 7.40 15.22 -13.75
CA LEU A 585 8.66 15.68 -14.34
C LEU A 585 9.22 14.73 -15.40
N SER A 586 8.99 13.42 -15.23
CA SER A 586 9.44 12.42 -16.19
C SER A 586 8.62 12.40 -17.49
N ASN A 587 7.34 12.83 -17.46
CA ASN A 587 6.38 12.58 -18.55
C ASN A 587 5.68 13.85 -19.08
N ALA A 588 5.77 14.99 -18.38
CA ALA A 588 5.02 16.19 -18.73
C ALA A 588 5.66 16.97 -19.88
N ASP A 589 4.82 17.50 -20.75
CA ASP A 589 5.19 18.51 -21.74
C ASP A 589 5.04 19.95 -21.18
N ASN A 590 5.59 20.92 -21.90
CA ASN A 590 5.51 22.33 -21.51
C ASN A 590 4.06 22.84 -21.38
N ALA A 591 3.15 22.33 -22.18
CA ALA A 591 1.75 22.77 -22.14
C ALA A 591 1.08 22.35 -20.83
N LEU A 592 1.35 21.15 -20.34
CA LEU A 592 0.86 20.68 -19.05
C LEU A 592 1.52 21.45 -17.89
N LEU A 593 2.83 21.72 -17.98
CA LEU A 593 3.54 22.51 -16.94
C LEU A 593 2.97 23.93 -16.84
N CYS A 594 2.64 24.58 -17.96
CA CYS A 594 1.98 25.89 -17.98
C CYS A 594 0.60 25.88 -17.30
N GLN A 595 -0.10 24.75 -17.27
CA GLN A 595 -1.35 24.61 -16.53
C GLN A 595 -1.11 24.26 -15.05
N LEU A 596 -0.11 23.47 -14.75
CA LEU A 596 0.17 22.99 -13.41
C LEU A 596 0.71 24.07 -12.48
N VAL A 597 1.67 24.89 -12.93
CA VAL A 597 2.30 25.92 -12.09
C VAL A 597 1.32 26.94 -11.52
N PRO A 598 0.38 27.56 -12.30
CA PRO A 598 -0.65 28.41 -11.74
C PRO A 598 -1.49 27.75 -10.65
N VAL A 599 -1.85 26.48 -10.84
CA VAL A 599 -2.57 25.68 -9.83
C VAL A 599 -1.72 25.53 -8.56
N MET A 600 -0.42 25.26 -8.67
CA MET A 600 0.47 25.19 -7.52
C MET A 600 0.53 26.50 -6.75
N LEU A 601 0.64 27.65 -7.46
CA LEU A 601 0.66 29.00 -6.86
C LEU A 601 -0.63 29.28 -6.09
N GLU A 602 -1.78 28.94 -6.66
CA GLU A 602 -3.09 29.13 -6.05
C GLU A 602 -3.29 28.19 -4.86
N ARG A 603 -3.02 26.88 -5.04
CA ARG A 603 -3.21 25.86 -4.01
C ARG A 603 -2.28 26.02 -2.81
N ALA A 604 -1.10 26.60 -2.98
CA ALA A 604 -0.24 26.94 -1.86
C ALA A 604 -0.94 27.86 -0.84
N GLY A 605 -1.93 28.66 -1.27
CA GLY A 605 -2.78 29.48 -0.38
C GLY A 605 -3.98 28.76 0.23
N LEU A 606 -4.35 27.59 -0.30
CA LEU A 606 -5.57 26.87 0.02
C LEU A 606 -5.28 25.45 0.55
N LEU A 607 -4.52 25.36 1.64
CA LEU A 607 -4.19 24.10 2.33
C LEU A 607 -5.02 23.96 3.60
N PHE A 608 -5.35 22.72 3.95
CA PHE A 608 -6.09 22.40 5.16
C PHE A 608 -5.37 22.90 6.44
N GLY A 609 -6.13 23.31 7.45
CA GLY A 609 -5.69 24.11 8.60
C GLY A 609 -4.76 23.44 9.63
N ILE A 610 -4.00 22.39 9.28
CA ILE A 610 -3.01 21.74 10.15
C ILE A 610 -1.63 22.38 9.96
N PRO A 611 -1.02 23.05 10.98
CA PRO A 611 0.22 23.78 10.81
C PRO A 611 1.40 22.94 10.31
N SER A 612 1.61 21.74 10.87
CA SER A 612 2.67 20.81 10.43
C SER A 612 2.47 20.36 8.99
N PHE A 613 1.24 20.04 8.60
CA PHE A 613 0.89 19.66 7.24
C PHE A 613 1.18 20.80 6.24
N ARG A 614 0.72 22.02 6.55
CA ARG A 614 0.96 23.19 5.69
C ARG A 614 2.46 23.41 5.48
N LYS A 615 3.25 23.37 6.55
CA LYS A 615 4.69 23.56 6.49
C LYS A 615 5.37 22.53 5.58
N GLU A 616 5.09 21.25 5.77
CA GLU A 616 5.69 20.20 4.96
C GLU A 616 5.22 20.23 3.49
N VAL A 617 3.94 20.52 3.23
CA VAL A 617 3.43 20.65 1.87
C VAL A 617 4.03 21.87 1.17
N HIS A 618 4.12 23.03 1.85
CA HIS A 618 4.78 24.21 1.27
C HIS A 618 6.24 23.93 0.91
N LYS A 619 6.96 23.19 1.76
CA LYS A 619 8.33 22.77 1.49
C LYS A 619 8.42 21.92 0.22
N VAL A 620 7.57 20.89 0.09
CA VAL A 620 7.54 20.06 -1.12
C VAL A 620 7.17 20.88 -2.35
N LEU A 621 6.10 21.68 -2.29
CA LEU A 621 5.69 22.51 -3.43
C LEU A 621 6.80 23.50 -3.86
N ALA A 622 7.55 24.04 -2.92
CA ALA A 622 8.66 24.94 -3.20
C ALA A 622 9.84 24.23 -3.88
N GLU A 623 10.23 23.07 -3.36
CA GLU A 623 11.31 22.24 -3.92
C GLU A 623 10.94 21.77 -5.35
N GLU A 624 9.72 21.30 -5.53
CA GLU A 624 9.25 20.81 -6.83
C GLU A 624 9.02 21.94 -7.85
N LEU A 625 8.60 23.13 -7.40
CA LEU A 625 8.52 24.30 -8.26
C LEU A 625 9.89 24.68 -8.82
N LEU A 626 10.94 24.65 -8.00
CA LEU A 626 12.31 24.85 -8.47
C LEU A 626 12.74 23.79 -9.49
N ALA A 627 12.39 22.52 -9.24
CA ALA A 627 12.69 21.42 -10.16
C ALA A 627 12.01 21.61 -11.53
N LEU A 628 10.74 22.07 -11.54
CA LEU A 628 10.00 22.39 -12.77
C LEU A 628 10.70 23.50 -13.59
N PHE A 629 11.10 24.59 -12.94
CA PHE A 629 11.80 25.69 -13.64
C PHE A 629 13.23 25.31 -14.05
N LYS A 630 13.91 24.44 -13.29
CA LYS A 630 15.20 23.86 -13.68
C LYS A 630 15.08 23.04 -14.97
N GLN A 631 14.06 22.21 -15.06
CA GLN A 631 13.80 21.37 -16.23
C GLN A 631 13.35 22.21 -17.44
N CYS A 632 12.49 23.21 -17.20
CA CYS A 632 11.87 24.03 -18.22
C CYS A 632 11.97 25.53 -17.90
N PRO A 633 13.16 26.17 -18.09
CA PRO A 633 13.38 27.59 -17.78
C PRO A 633 12.47 28.54 -18.58
N SER A 634 12.00 28.16 -19.76
CA SER A 634 11.12 28.97 -20.60
C SER A 634 9.76 29.27 -19.96
N LEU A 635 9.34 28.51 -18.93
CA LEU A 635 8.14 28.74 -18.14
C LEU A 635 8.08 30.16 -17.55
N ILE A 636 9.24 30.78 -17.28
CA ILE A 636 9.29 32.16 -16.77
C ILE A 636 8.62 33.14 -17.74
N MET A 637 8.72 32.89 -19.04
CA MET A 637 8.13 33.73 -20.08
C MET A 637 6.68 33.36 -20.36
N ASP A 638 6.38 32.09 -20.34
CA ASP A 638 5.04 31.57 -20.61
C ASP A 638 4.05 31.91 -19.47
N LEU A 639 4.55 31.97 -18.21
CA LEU A 639 3.79 32.28 -16.99
C LEU A 639 4.08 33.67 -16.40
N LYS A 640 4.55 34.59 -17.22
CA LYS A 640 4.95 35.94 -16.77
C LYS A 640 3.86 36.70 -16.05
N SER A 641 2.62 36.65 -16.55
CA SER A 641 1.48 37.35 -15.96
C SER A 641 1.13 36.78 -14.59
N GLU A 642 1.04 35.48 -14.50
CA GLU A 642 0.68 34.74 -13.29
C GLU A 642 1.72 34.95 -12.18
N LEU A 643 3.01 34.97 -12.53
CA LEU A 643 4.11 35.24 -11.59
C LEU A 643 4.10 36.68 -11.10
N LEU A 644 3.89 37.67 -12.00
CA LEU A 644 3.77 39.08 -11.64
C LEU A 644 2.57 39.33 -10.72
N ASP A 645 1.42 38.75 -11.03
CA ASP A 645 0.20 38.87 -10.21
C ASP A 645 0.40 38.20 -8.84
N PHE A 646 1.11 37.05 -8.78
CA PHE A 646 1.42 36.37 -7.54
C PHE A 646 2.35 37.18 -6.64
N ILE A 647 3.43 37.76 -7.19
CA ILE A 647 4.41 38.58 -6.45
C ILE A 647 3.78 39.92 -6.01
N GLY A 648 2.92 40.51 -6.85
CA GLY A 648 2.28 41.81 -6.56
C GLY A 648 1.24 41.76 -5.42
N ALA A 649 0.88 40.58 -4.92
CA ALA A 649 -0.12 40.45 -3.86
C ALA A 649 0.51 40.01 -2.52
N LEU A 650 0.71 40.97 -1.59
CA LEU A 650 1.31 40.73 -0.25
C LEU A 650 0.62 39.64 0.55
N ARG A 651 -0.72 39.46 0.37
CA ARG A 651 -1.47 38.37 1.00
C ARG A 651 -0.91 36.97 0.66
N ASN A 652 -0.14 36.85 -0.42
CA ASN A 652 0.49 35.59 -0.82
C ASN A 652 1.70 35.24 0.04
N ILE A 653 2.18 36.14 0.88
CA ILE A 653 3.28 35.87 1.84
C ILE A 653 2.72 35.21 3.10
N ASP A 654 1.49 35.53 3.50
CA ASP A 654 0.92 35.10 4.77
C ASP A 654 0.85 33.56 4.86
N ASN A 655 1.50 33.04 5.92
CA ASN A 655 1.57 31.60 6.24
C ASN A 655 2.29 30.71 5.21
N LYS A 656 2.92 31.30 4.17
CA LYS A 656 3.65 30.56 3.13
C LYS A 656 4.90 31.31 2.65
N GLU A 657 5.56 32.04 3.55
CA GLU A 657 6.73 32.87 3.25
C GLU A 657 7.85 32.10 2.56
N ASP A 658 8.15 30.87 3.02
CA ASP A 658 9.16 30.01 2.39
C ASP A 658 8.84 29.70 0.93
N PHE A 659 7.60 29.34 0.62
CA PHE A 659 7.17 29.11 -0.75
C PHE A 659 7.26 30.39 -1.59
N PHE A 660 6.82 31.52 -1.04
CA PHE A 660 6.90 32.82 -1.71
C PHE A 660 8.36 33.24 -2.01
N ALA A 661 9.28 33.03 -1.07
CA ALA A 661 10.70 33.28 -1.26
C ALA A 661 11.30 32.44 -2.42
N HIS A 662 10.84 31.21 -2.62
CA HIS A 662 11.25 30.39 -3.77
C HIS A 662 10.74 30.95 -5.10
N VAL A 663 9.52 31.49 -5.15
CA VAL A 663 8.99 32.18 -6.35
C VAL A 663 9.84 33.41 -6.68
N VAL A 664 10.17 34.22 -5.68
CA VAL A 664 11.08 35.39 -5.85
C VAL A 664 12.46 34.95 -6.35
N TRP A 665 12.99 33.85 -5.79
CA TRP A 665 14.24 33.25 -6.25
C TRP A 665 14.15 32.82 -7.73
N ILE A 666 13.12 32.10 -8.13
CA ILE A 666 12.89 31.65 -9.50
C ILE A 666 12.89 32.84 -10.46
N VAL A 667 12.17 33.91 -10.12
CA VAL A 667 12.13 35.11 -10.95
C VAL A 667 13.50 35.74 -11.07
N GLY A 668 14.26 35.86 -9.95
CA GLY A 668 15.61 36.39 -9.98
C GLY A 668 16.59 35.56 -10.81
N ASP A 669 16.43 34.24 -10.83
CA ASP A 669 17.35 33.33 -11.48
C ASP A 669 17.05 33.11 -12.95
N TYR A 670 15.79 32.76 -13.27
CA TYR A 670 15.38 32.35 -14.62
C TYR A 670 15.01 33.50 -15.57
N THR A 671 14.80 34.75 -15.08
CA THR A 671 14.55 35.91 -15.95
C THR A 671 15.83 36.34 -16.65
N SER A 672 16.24 35.60 -17.67
CA SER A 672 17.50 35.84 -18.39
C SER A 672 17.38 35.44 -19.86
N THR A 673 18.04 36.20 -20.76
CA THR A 673 18.18 35.85 -22.17
C THR A 673 18.98 34.54 -22.38
N ALA A 674 19.77 34.13 -21.39
CA ALA A 674 20.52 32.87 -21.42
C ALA A 674 19.59 31.63 -21.47
N TYR A 675 18.43 31.72 -20.84
CA TYR A 675 17.44 30.65 -20.79
C TYR A 675 16.35 30.77 -21.87
N ASP A 676 15.92 32.02 -22.18
CA ASP A 676 14.89 32.25 -23.19
C ASP A 676 15.13 33.59 -23.91
N SER A 677 15.29 33.55 -25.21
CA SER A 677 15.51 34.72 -26.07
C SER A 677 14.36 35.74 -26.05
N ARG A 678 13.17 35.36 -25.61
CA ARG A 678 12.00 36.23 -25.45
C ARG A 678 12.17 37.16 -24.23
N CYS A 679 13.10 36.88 -23.34
CA CYS A 679 13.38 37.66 -22.12
C CYS A 679 14.15 38.96 -22.48
N ASN A 680 13.42 39.96 -22.94
CA ASN A 680 13.99 41.27 -23.29
C ASN A 680 14.08 42.19 -22.06
N THR A 681 14.78 43.33 -22.25
CA THR A 681 14.97 44.36 -21.21
C THR A 681 13.66 44.85 -20.58
N GLN A 682 12.57 44.96 -21.38
CA GLN A 682 11.27 45.37 -20.86
C GLN A 682 10.67 44.36 -19.89
N VAL A 683 10.88 43.07 -20.12
CA VAL A 683 10.44 42.00 -19.20
C VAL A 683 11.24 42.04 -17.91
N ILE A 684 12.55 42.20 -18.00
CA ILE A 684 13.44 42.34 -16.84
C ILE A 684 13.00 43.53 -15.98
N ILE A 685 12.72 44.70 -16.61
CA ILE A 685 12.23 45.89 -15.91
C ILE A 685 10.90 45.64 -15.19
N LYS A 686 9.95 44.95 -15.80
CA LYS A 686 8.66 44.64 -15.17
C LYS A 686 8.80 43.78 -13.92
N PHE A 687 9.61 42.70 -13.99
CA PHE A 687 9.89 41.86 -12.82
C PHE A 687 10.68 42.65 -11.76
N TYR A 688 11.65 43.50 -12.18
CA TYR A 688 12.38 44.35 -11.26
C TYR A 688 11.44 45.28 -10.49
N GLU A 689 10.53 45.98 -11.18
CA GLU A 689 9.58 46.91 -10.56
C GLU A 689 8.65 46.22 -9.57
N ALA A 690 8.19 45.01 -9.87
CA ALA A 690 7.40 44.20 -8.97
C ALA A 690 8.18 43.82 -7.69
N LEU A 691 9.42 43.36 -7.85
CA LEU A 691 10.29 43.02 -6.71
C LEU A 691 10.73 44.23 -5.90
N GLU A 692 11.00 45.37 -6.55
CA GLU A 692 11.29 46.61 -5.87
C GLU A 692 10.12 47.10 -5.00
N THR A 693 8.91 47.05 -5.54
CA THR A 693 7.67 47.37 -4.80
C THR A 693 7.54 46.44 -3.60
N LEU A 694 7.71 45.14 -3.81
CA LEU A 694 7.69 44.12 -2.74
C LEU A 694 8.70 44.43 -1.64
N LEU A 695 9.97 44.77 -2.00
CA LEU A 695 11.01 45.07 -1.04
C LEU A 695 10.62 46.24 -0.15
N TYR A 696 10.09 47.34 -0.74
CA TYR A 696 9.68 48.52 0.01
C TYR A 696 8.46 48.25 0.90
N GLU A 697 7.46 47.51 0.42
CA GLU A 697 6.26 47.18 1.17
C GLU A 697 6.59 46.28 2.36
N VAL A 698 7.38 45.21 2.16
CA VAL A 698 7.83 44.31 3.24
C VAL A 698 8.69 45.08 4.26
N SER A 699 9.63 45.93 3.79
CA SER A 699 10.47 46.75 4.67
C SER A 699 9.62 47.72 5.51
N ALA A 700 8.62 48.37 4.91
CA ALA A 700 7.70 49.28 5.62
C ALA A 700 6.86 48.54 6.67
N LEU A 701 6.38 47.36 6.38
CA LEU A 701 5.62 46.55 7.33
C LEU A 701 6.48 46.07 8.50
N VAL A 702 7.74 45.70 8.25
CA VAL A 702 8.70 45.36 9.32
C VAL A 702 8.95 46.52 10.24
N GLN A 703 9.01 47.76 9.68
CA GLN A 703 9.21 48.98 10.48
C GLN A 703 7.96 49.42 11.28
N SER A 704 6.77 49.18 10.76
CA SER A 704 5.50 49.62 11.39
C SER A 704 4.97 48.64 12.43
N SER A 705 5.53 47.43 12.50
CA SER A 705 5.03 46.38 13.40
C SER A 705 5.33 46.69 14.86
N SER A 706 4.32 46.59 15.73
CA SER A 706 4.44 46.68 17.18
C SER A 706 5.19 45.46 17.75
N ILE A 707 5.92 45.69 18.85
CA ILE A 707 6.70 44.68 19.56
C ILE A 707 5.89 43.40 19.78
N GLY A 708 6.32 42.27 19.18
CA GLY A 708 5.76 40.92 19.38
C GLY A 708 5.13 40.23 18.15
N ARG A 709 5.02 40.90 17.02
CA ARG A 709 4.64 40.24 15.72
C ARG A 709 5.66 40.64 14.67
N ILE A 710 6.56 39.75 14.36
CA ILE A 710 7.42 39.84 13.17
C ILE A 710 6.58 39.41 11.98
N PRO A 711 6.21 40.30 11.04
CA PRO A 711 5.36 39.87 9.93
C PRO A 711 6.12 38.98 8.95
N TYR A 712 7.43 39.20 8.76
CA TYR A 712 8.19 38.48 7.73
C TYR A 712 9.68 38.33 8.15
N SER A 713 10.33 37.23 7.64
CA SER A 713 11.70 36.89 8.00
C SER A 713 12.73 37.71 7.22
N ALA A 714 13.92 37.85 7.80
CA ALA A 714 15.10 38.47 7.14
C ALA A 714 15.46 37.70 5.85
N ARG A 715 15.13 36.41 5.76
CA ARG A 715 15.37 35.57 4.59
C ARG A 715 14.63 36.07 3.36
N LEU A 716 13.33 36.39 3.44
CA LEU A 716 12.58 36.93 2.31
C LEU A 716 13.20 38.20 1.76
N LEU A 717 13.63 39.14 2.66
CA LEU A 717 14.30 40.36 2.26
C LEU A 717 15.65 40.07 1.58
N THR A 718 16.43 39.13 2.11
CA THR A 718 17.73 38.73 1.52
C THR A 718 17.54 38.13 0.12
N VAL A 719 16.56 37.26 -0.07
CA VAL A 719 16.25 36.66 -1.38
C VAL A 719 15.78 37.74 -2.36
N CYS A 720 14.92 38.66 -1.90
CA CYS A 720 14.42 39.77 -2.73
C CYS A 720 15.55 40.70 -3.19
N MET A 721 16.46 41.10 -2.28
CA MET A 721 17.63 41.92 -2.62
C MET A 721 18.55 41.22 -3.63
N THR A 722 18.76 39.89 -3.44
CA THR A 722 19.58 39.10 -4.34
C THR A 722 18.95 39.00 -5.73
N ALA A 723 17.61 38.77 -5.80
CA ALA A 723 16.88 38.75 -7.06
C ALA A 723 16.95 40.08 -7.80
N LEU A 724 16.78 41.22 -7.08
CA LEU A 724 16.94 42.57 -7.66
C LEU A 724 18.33 42.77 -8.22
N ALA A 725 19.37 42.38 -7.50
CA ALA A 725 20.78 42.51 -7.95
C ALA A 725 21.03 41.66 -9.20
N LYS A 726 20.48 40.41 -9.27
CA LYS A 726 20.55 39.56 -10.45
C LYS A 726 19.87 40.18 -11.68
N LEU A 727 18.69 40.76 -11.52
CA LEU A 727 18.01 41.46 -12.61
C LEU A 727 18.76 42.69 -13.08
N ALA A 728 19.31 43.48 -12.15
CA ALA A 728 20.10 44.67 -12.47
C ALA A 728 21.43 44.34 -13.15
N SER A 729 22.09 43.21 -12.82
CA SER A 729 23.30 42.77 -13.51
C SER A 729 23.05 42.46 -14.99
N ARG A 730 21.83 42.10 -15.36
CA ARG A 730 21.39 41.77 -16.74
C ARG A 730 20.88 43.01 -17.51
N CYS A 731 20.58 44.09 -16.80
CA CYS A 731 20.13 45.38 -17.37
C CYS A 731 20.81 46.52 -16.63
N GLN A 732 21.94 47.01 -17.17
CA GLN A 732 22.80 47.98 -16.52
C GLN A 732 22.10 49.28 -16.15
N ASP A 733 21.04 49.66 -16.87
CA ASP A 733 20.23 50.87 -16.57
C ASP A 733 19.54 50.78 -15.19
N LEU A 734 19.38 49.56 -14.64
CA LEU A 734 18.78 49.34 -13.31
C LEU A 734 19.81 49.44 -12.17
N ILE A 735 21.12 49.41 -12.45
CA ILE A 735 22.15 49.40 -11.41
C ILE A 735 22.05 50.64 -10.47
N PRO A 736 21.90 51.88 -10.95
CA PRO A 736 21.75 53.03 -10.03
C PRO A 736 20.55 52.92 -9.11
N ARG A 737 19.47 52.35 -9.64
CA ARG A 737 18.19 52.19 -8.94
C ARG A 737 18.28 51.11 -7.83
N VAL A 738 18.90 49.96 -8.14
CA VAL A 738 19.12 48.91 -7.14
C VAL A 738 20.11 49.32 -6.05
N LEU A 739 21.20 50.05 -6.42
CA LEU A 739 22.15 50.61 -5.44
C LEU A 739 21.46 51.52 -4.44
N LEU A 740 20.54 52.37 -4.89
CA LEU A 740 19.73 53.21 -4.00
C LEU A 740 18.85 52.38 -3.06
N CYS A 741 18.18 51.33 -3.59
CA CYS A 741 17.35 50.45 -2.77
C CYS A 741 18.16 49.72 -1.70
N LEU A 742 19.30 49.10 -2.07
CA LEU A 742 20.16 48.36 -1.17
C LEU A 742 20.79 49.30 -0.12
N THR A 743 21.20 50.52 -0.51
CA THR A 743 21.73 51.54 0.42
C THR A 743 20.67 51.93 1.45
N LYS A 744 19.42 52.11 1.04
CA LYS A 744 18.31 52.39 1.97
C LYS A 744 18.12 51.25 2.98
N VAL A 745 18.15 50.01 2.54
CA VAL A 745 18.02 48.82 3.43
C VAL A 745 19.21 48.77 4.39
N SER A 746 20.45 48.98 3.90
CA SER A 746 21.66 48.96 4.75
C SER A 746 21.71 50.08 5.78
N GLN A 747 21.15 51.25 5.47
CA GLN A 747 21.13 52.42 6.36
C GLN A 747 19.90 52.47 7.27
N GLN A 748 18.86 51.74 6.98
CA GLN A 748 17.64 51.70 7.78
C GLN A 748 17.95 51.15 9.16
N GLN A 749 17.74 51.98 10.22
CA GLN A 749 17.67 51.48 11.58
C GLN A 749 16.40 50.62 11.71
N MET A 750 16.52 49.32 11.33
CA MET A 750 15.45 48.37 11.57
C MET A 750 15.20 48.29 13.08
N ARG A 751 14.03 48.76 13.52
CA ARG A 751 13.61 48.70 14.91
C ARG A 751 13.65 47.25 15.40
N SER A 752 13.71 47.03 16.70
CA SER A 752 13.92 45.85 17.50
C SER A 752 13.04 44.61 17.21
N CYS A 753 12.49 44.53 16.03
CA CYS A 753 11.59 43.41 15.63
C CYS A 753 12.35 42.23 15.00
N ILE A 754 13.57 42.41 14.55
CA ILE A 754 14.44 41.37 13.96
C ILE A 754 15.59 41.14 14.95
N GLU A 755 15.97 39.89 15.17
CA GLU A 755 17.13 39.53 16.00
C GLU A 755 18.39 40.22 15.46
N ASP A 756 19.26 40.70 16.35
CA ASP A 756 20.45 41.47 15.98
C ASP A 756 21.36 40.72 15.01
N GLU A 757 21.41 39.39 15.10
CA GLU A 757 22.15 38.49 14.21
C GLU A 757 21.58 38.49 12.78
N GLN A 758 20.26 38.38 12.65
CA GLN A 758 19.55 38.42 11.36
C GLN A 758 19.65 39.81 10.72
N LYS A 759 19.60 40.88 11.53
CA LYS A 759 19.77 42.24 11.06
C LYS A 759 21.20 42.46 10.53
N LYS A 760 22.21 41.96 11.23
CA LYS A 760 23.58 42.00 10.78
C LYS A 760 23.76 41.25 9.45
N ALA A 761 23.26 40.05 9.34
CA ALA A 761 23.30 39.22 8.11
C ALA A 761 22.64 39.96 6.92
N LEU A 762 21.49 40.62 7.16
CA LEU A 762 20.82 41.42 6.12
C LEU A 762 21.64 42.60 5.66
N MET A 763 22.26 43.35 6.61
CA MET A 763 23.14 44.50 6.30
C MET A 763 24.43 44.09 5.59
N ASP A 764 25.04 43.01 6.05
CA ASP A 764 26.23 42.42 5.43
C ASP A 764 25.94 42.01 3.98
N ARG A 765 24.80 41.36 3.75
CA ARG A 765 24.35 40.99 2.40
C ARG A 765 24.06 42.18 1.50
N ALA A 766 23.39 43.21 2.01
CA ALA A 766 23.15 44.42 1.25
C ALA A 766 24.47 45.10 0.84
N SER A 767 25.47 45.20 1.76
CA SER A 767 26.79 45.77 1.49
C SER A 767 27.56 44.96 0.45
N GLU A 768 27.52 43.63 0.53
CA GLU A 768 28.16 42.74 -0.41
C GLU A 768 27.62 42.92 -1.84
N LEU A 769 26.29 42.96 -1.98
CA LEU A 769 25.62 43.19 -3.27
C LEU A 769 25.95 44.59 -3.83
N ILE A 770 26.01 45.61 -2.98
CA ILE A 770 26.43 46.97 -3.37
C ILE A 770 27.87 46.96 -3.92
N ASP A 771 28.79 46.27 -3.26
CA ASP A 771 30.19 46.21 -3.69
C ASP A 771 30.37 45.45 -5.01
N VAL A 772 29.61 44.35 -5.21
CA VAL A 772 29.59 43.59 -6.47
C VAL A 772 29.04 44.47 -7.61
N LEU A 773 27.92 45.16 -7.39
CA LEU A 773 27.26 45.98 -8.42
C LEU A 773 28.02 47.25 -8.80
N LYS A 774 28.96 47.72 -7.98
CA LYS A 774 29.89 48.83 -8.35
C LYS A 774 30.83 48.48 -9.50
N LEU A 775 31.00 47.17 -9.75
CA LEU A 775 31.82 46.63 -10.83
C LEU A 775 30.91 45.86 -11.80
N PRO A 776 30.29 46.51 -12.80
CA PRO A 776 29.27 45.91 -13.67
C PRO A 776 29.69 44.62 -14.36
N ASP A 777 30.92 44.53 -14.81
CA ASP A 777 31.47 43.34 -15.48
C ASP A 777 31.59 42.16 -14.52
N VAL A 778 32.02 42.44 -13.27
CA VAL A 778 32.09 41.43 -12.21
C VAL A 778 30.67 41.01 -11.79
N ALA A 779 29.75 41.95 -11.65
CA ALA A 779 28.37 41.68 -11.34
C ALA A 779 27.71 40.82 -12.40
N SER A 780 27.95 41.13 -13.68
CA SER A 780 27.43 40.31 -14.78
C SER A 780 27.99 38.90 -14.75
N ALA A 781 29.25 38.67 -14.43
CA ALA A 781 29.84 37.33 -14.36
C ALA A 781 29.36 36.52 -13.14
N ILE A 782 29.32 37.17 -11.94
CA ILE A 782 28.97 36.49 -10.69
C ILE A 782 27.44 36.19 -10.58
N LEU A 783 26.61 37.16 -11.01
CA LEU A 783 25.14 37.10 -10.86
C LEU A 783 24.44 36.56 -12.09
N SER A 784 25.19 36.16 -13.14
CA SER A 784 24.65 35.45 -14.28
C SER A 784 24.21 34.05 -13.87
N PRO A 785 23.16 33.52 -14.53
CA PRO A 785 22.74 32.16 -14.26
C PRO A 785 23.87 31.18 -14.63
N ALA A 786 24.12 30.22 -13.76
CA ALA A 786 25.01 29.12 -14.08
C ALA A 786 24.37 28.22 -15.18
N CYS A 787 25.19 27.80 -16.15
CA CYS A 787 24.70 26.88 -17.21
C CYS A 787 24.28 25.51 -16.63
N GLU A 788 24.91 25.14 -15.51
CA GLU A 788 24.56 23.94 -14.73
C GLU A 788 24.14 24.37 -13.33
N ILE A 789 22.90 24.20 -12.99
CA ILE A 789 22.38 24.45 -11.64
C ILE A 789 22.68 23.21 -10.81
N GLU A 790 23.70 23.30 -9.94
CA GLU A 790 23.96 22.24 -8.97
C GLU A 790 22.81 22.11 -7.97
N ASP A 791 22.51 20.86 -7.57
CA ASP A 791 21.47 20.55 -6.60
C ASP A 791 21.89 21.00 -5.19
N GLY A 792 21.79 22.31 -4.92
CA GLY A 792 22.09 22.89 -3.61
C GLY A 792 20.84 23.48 -2.98
N HIS A 793 20.63 23.19 -1.71
CA HIS A 793 19.56 23.81 -0.91
C HIS A 793 20.00 25.14 -0.28
N TRP A 794 21.07 25.69 -0.77
CA TRP A 794 21.68 26.93 -0.25
C TRP A 794 20.72 28.13 -0.25
N HIS A 795 19.73 28.16 -1.16
CA HIS A 795 18.69 29.17 -1.21
C HIS A 795 17.69 29.08 -0.04
N GLN A 796 17.70 28.00 0.73
CA GLN A 796 16.82 27.80 1.90
C GLN A 796 17.37 28.48 3.17
N ASP A 797 18.68 28.83 3.21
CA ASP A 797 19.32 29.44 4.34
C ASP A 797 19.85 30.83 3.97
N VAL A 798 19.52 31.85 4.78
CA VAL A 798 20.00 33.21 4.60
C VAL A 798 21.52 33.27 4.59
N ASN A 799 22.20 32.51 5.42
CA ASN A 799 23.63 32.50 5.58
C ASN A 799 24.38 31.77 4.47
N THR A 800 23.74 30.80 3.80
CA THR A 800 24.41 30.01 2.76
C THR A 800 24.51 30.72 1.40
N SER A 801 23.73 31.78 1.17
CA SER A 801 23.83 32.58 -0.06
C SER A 801 25.12 33.41 -0.11
N VAL A 802 25.65 33.81 1.04
CA VAL A 802 26.91 34.55 1.16
C VAL A 802 28.14 33.70 0.79
N PRO A 803 28.32 32.50 1.34
CA PRO A 803 29.41 31.61 0.93
C PRO A 803 29.42 31.26 -0.56
N SER A 804 28.26 31.09 -1.18
CA SER A 804 28.18 30.84 -2.62
C SER A 804 28.73 32.00 -3.48
N LEU A 805 28.42 33.23 -3.09
CA LEU A 805 28.95 34.41 -3.75
C LEU A 805 30.46 34.51 -3.59
N LEU A 806 30.99 34.29 -2.37
CA LEU A 806 32.42 34.26 -2.09
C LEU A 806 33.14 33.15 -2.86
N GLN A 807 32.54 31.96 -2.99
CA GLN A 807 33.10 30.88 -3.83
C GLN A 807 33.18 31.29 -5.30
N SER A 808 32.14 31.95 -5.83
CA SER A 808 32.15 32.47 -7.20
C SER A 808 33.20 33.50 -7.43
N ILE A 809 33.39 34.46 -6.49
CA ILE A 809 34.45 35.46 -6.51
C ILE A 809 35.83 34.78 -6.48
N TYR A 810 36.02 33.81 -5.59
CA TYR A 810 37.25 33.05 -5.48
C TYR A 810 37.60 32.31 -6.78
N HIS A 811 36.62 31.70 -7.41
CA HIS A 811 36.77 30.99 -8.69
C HIS A 811 37.19 31.95 -9.83
N ILE A 812 36.58 33.12 -9.90
CA ILE A 812 36.95 34.17 -10.86
C ILE A 812 38.38 34.67 -10.64
N VAL A 813 38.75 34.92 -9.37
CA VAL A 813 40.11 35.38 -9.02
C VAL A 813 41.18 34.32 -9.31
N GLN A 814 40.85 33.02 -9.12
CA GLN A 814 41.81 31.94 -9.43
C GLN A 814 41.97 31.67 -10.92
N HIS A 815 40.93 31.81 -11.72
CA HIS A 815 40.95 31.45 -13.13
C HIS A 815 41.14 32.61 -14.08
N GLY A 816 41.38 33.81 -13.52
CA GLY A 816 41.79 35.00 -14.26
C GLY A 816 40.90 35.29 -15.45
N ILE A 817 39.87 36.11 -15.24
CA ILE A 817 39.17 36.73 -16.38
C ILE A 817 40.10 37.76 -17.03
#